data_5c8286bb0f42165816c5005fce16718c
#
_entry.id   5c8286bb0f42165816c5005fce16718c
#
_cell.length_a   1.000
_cell.length_b   1.000
_cell.length_c   1.000
_cell.angle_alpha   90.00
_cell.angle_beta   90.00
_cell.angle_gamma   90.00
#
_symmetry.space_group_name_H-M   'P 1'
#
loop_
_entity.id
_entity.type
_entity.pdbx_description
1 polymer ?
#
loop_
_entity_poly.entity_id
_entity_poly.type
_entity_poly.pdbx_seq_one_letter_code
_entity_poly.pdbx_strand_id
1 'polypeptide(L)'
;MRLSHLELNGFKSFAKKTTLEFNTPVTSIVGPNGSGKSNVVEAFRFVLGEQSMKSMRGRAGADLIFKGSKTLAKGTKASATIYFNNQDKIFKLDNGDGQSVDLNFDTVSISREVFADGLNKYILNGSEVRLKDINQLLSSVNIGSSGHHIISQGEADRVLNASPKDRREMVEDALGLKIYQYKIKDADRKLERAEANMKEVSILRRENAPHLSYLKRQMEKFEKMKELRAELSNLYREYLKKESIYLEQEKSTQKFEKQNLERELKNVNEVLGDGSERAQDVESAKLGELRTKETSLANLRRTRGEIERKLGRIEGMIEAEKIRRDRTPERVAISESEMKAIVSELETLLEDAFTKESLSEVRAVLSRIKTSLRKFQSEGKNTNAGSVHEVEYLEKTHTEVLAELENLKKEEEVFNREILEIKEAIQEEIQKGRELERERFTQRVKHQELVSALELINIKGENLAKRVEAFEFELKEGSVLVGADILLFKEFEFEGQIDEVLQDELKKKIERIKIKLEESGLASSAEVEKEYEDMMQRDQFLAKEIEDLSKSIESLNALMVDLRQKIDEEFKEGIKKINVEFQQFFALMFGGGNANLSVVVENKKRKQVNEDDEEGTSLDDSPIELEKGIEINVSLPHKKVKELHSLSGGERSLTSIALLFAMSQVNPPPFLILDETDAALDEANSRKYGDMLERLSKHSQLIVVTHNRETMSRAGILYGVTVGADGASKLLSVRFDEAVQIAK
;
A
#
# COMPACT_ATOMS: atom_id res chain seq x y z
N MET A 1 3.78 -2.41 18.57
CA MET A 1 3.11 -3.35 17.65
C MET A 1 3.73 -4.74 17.77
N ARG A 2 2.92 -5.82 17.77
CA ARG A 2 3.40 -7.21 17.85
C ARG A 2 2.54 -8.10 16.96
N LEU A 3 3.16 -9.14 16.42
CA LEU A 3 2.45 -10.23 15.76
C LEU A 3 1.70 -11.04 16.82
N SER A 4 0.39 -11.19 16.66
CA SER A 4 -0.45 -11.93 17.60
C SER A 4 -0.47 -13.42 17.27
N HIS A 5 -0.95 -13.75 16.08
CA HIS A 5 -1.02 -15.14 15.63
C HIS A 5 -1.06 -15.24 14.11
N LEU A 6 -0.66 -16.40 13.61
CA LEU A 6 -0.82 -16.83 12.22
C LEU A 6 -1.87 -17.93 12.15
N GLU A 7 -2.77 -17.80 11.22
CA GLU A 7 -3.82 -18.78 10.95
C GLU A 7 -3.62 -19.36 9.55
N LEU A 8 -3.57 -20.68 9.46
CA LEU A 8 -3.43 -21.43 8.22
C LEU A 8 -4.66 -22.30 8.01
N ASN A 9 -5.18 -22.36 6.79
CA ASN A 9 -6.26 -23.26 6.44
C ASN A 9 -6.11 -23.76 5.01
N GLY A 10 -6.02 -25.05 4.83
CA GLY A 10 -5.82 -25.68 3.52
C GLY A 10 -4.48 -25.35 2.86
N PHE A 11 -3.50 -24.81 3.61
CA PHE A 11 -2.23 -24.36 3.08
C PHE A 11 -1.19 -25.46 3.09
N LYS A 12 -0.74 -25.86 1.91
CA LYS A 12 0.28 -26.93 1.68
C LYS A 12 0.01 -28.19 2.47
N SER A 13 0.76 -28.45 3.53
CA SER A 13 0.59 -29.65 4.39
C SER A 13 -0.43 -29.46 5.51
N PHE A 14 -0.89 -28.24 5.77
CA PHE A 14 -1.88 -27.92 6.79
C PHE A 14 -3.30 -28.02 6.21
N ALA A 15 -3.90 -29.20 6.31
CA ALA A 15 -5.23 -29.45 5.75
C ALA A 15 -6.35 -28.74 6.52
N LYS A 16 -6.21 -28.63 7.84
CA LYS A 16 -7.21 -28.07 8.76
C LYS A 16 -6.74 -26.70 9.26
N LYS A 17 -7.71 -25.93 9.75
CA LYS A 17 -7.41 -24.66 10.38
C LYS A 17 -6.42 -24.87 11.54
N THR A 18 -5.28 -24.24 11.44
CA THR A 18 -4.17 -24.34 12.40
C THR A 18 -3.75 -22.92 12.78
N THR A 19 -3.62 -22.67 14.07
CA THR A 19 -3.24 -21.36 14.60
C THR A 19 -1.94 -21.47 15.37
N LEU A 20 -1.01 -20.57 15.09
CA LEU A 20 0.23 -20.36 15.82
C LEU A 20 0.13 -19.03 16.54
N GLU A 21 0.18 -19.03 17.86
CA GLU A 21 0.19 -17.83 18.68
C GLU A 21 1.62 -17.41 19.01
N PHE A 22 1.89 -16.10 18.98
CA PHE A 22 3.22 -15.55 19.19
C PHE A 22 3.22 -14.63 20.42
N ASN A 23 3.02 -15.23 21.58
CA ASN A 23 2.89 -14.48 22.85
C ASN A 23 4.23 -14.25 23.55
N THR A 24 5.33 -14.82 23.03
CA THR A 24 6.68 -14.71 23.59
C THR A 24 7.62 -13.98 22.63
N PRO A 25 8.68 -13.36 23.14
CA PRO A 25 9.70 -12.71 22.30
C PRO A 25 10.36 -13.66 21.31
N VAL A 26 10.55 -14.91 21.71
CA VAL A 26 11.12 -15.97 20.85
C VAL A 26 10.16 -17.15 20.84
N THR A 27 9.74 -17.52 19.65
CA THR A 27 8.93 -18.73 19.39
C THR A 27 9.72 -19.64 18.47
N SER A 28 9.92 -20.89 18.84
CA SER A 28 10.58 -21.87 17.98
C SER A 28 9.58 -22.87 17.40
N ILE A 29 9.76 -23.13 16.11
CA ILE A 29 9.01 -24.14 15.36
C ILE A 29 9.96 -25.29 15.08
N VAL A 30 9.63 -26.45 15.62
CA VAL A 30 10.48 -27.64 15.60
C VAL A 30 9.75 -28.83 15.01
N GLY A 31 10.45 -29.84 14.59
CA GLY A 31 9.85 -31.08 14.06
C GLY A 31 10.78 -31.79 13.09
N PRO A 32 10.44 -33.02 12.71
CA PRO A 32 11.23 -33.79 11.76
C PRO A 32 11.24 -33.15 10.35
N ASN A 33 12.19 -33.56 9.53
CA ASN A 33 12.21 -33.09 8.14
C ASN A 33 10.97 -33.59 7.40
N GLY A 34 10.39 -32.71 6.57
CA GLY A 34 9.16 -33.00 5.85
C GLY A 34 7.86 -32.83 6.65
N SER A 35 7.92 -32.50 7.95
CA SER A 35 6.70 -32.29 8.77
C SER A 35 5.89 -31.05 8.39
N GLY A 36 6.45 -30.11 7.65
CA GLY A 36 5.78 -28.87 7.24
C GLY A 36 6.27 -27.62 7.94
N LYS A 37 7.40 -27.65 8.67
CA LYS A 37 7.98 -26.47 9.33
C LYS A 37 8.16 -25.28 8.35
N SER A 38 8.84 -25.49 7.24
CA SER A 38 9.06 -24.45 6.23
C SER A 38 7.78 -23.99 5.55
N ASN A 39 6.70 -24.78 5.56
CA ASN A 39 5.40 -24.34 5.04
C ASN A 39 4.81 -23.21 5.88
N VAL A 40 5.14 -23.14 7.18
CA VAL A 40 4.75 -22.00 8.02
C VAL A 40 5.46 -20.73 7.57
N VAL A 41 6.76 -20.81 7.28
CA VAL A 41 7.54 -19.67 6.76
C VAL A 41 7.02 -19.21 5.41
N GLU A 42 6.71 -20.17 4.55
CA GLU A 42 6.13 -19.86 3.23
C GLU A 42 4.73 -19.24 3.33
N ALA A 43 3.95 -19.59 4.34
CA ALA A 43 2.67 -18.95 4.61
C ALA A 43 2.83 -17.49 5.02
N PHE A 44 3.86 -17.15 5.78
CA PHE A 44 4.20 -15.77 6.05
C PHE A 44 4.56 -15.02 4.76
N ARG A 45 5.46 -15.58 3.94
CA ARG A 45 5.80 -14.99 2.64
C ARG A 45 4.56 -14.78 1.77
N PHE A 46 3.69 -15.78 1.74
CA PHE A 46 2.46 -15.74 0.98
C PHE A 46 1.54 -14.59 1.39
N VAL A 47 1.25 -14.47 2.68
CA VAL A 47 0.31 -13.44 3.17
C VAL A 47 0.92 -12.04 3.13
N LEU A 48 2.23 -11.90 3.24
CA LEU A 48 2.96 -10.64 3.14
C LEU A 48 3.14 -10.13 1.70
N GLY A 49 2.58 -10.83 0.71
CA GLY A 49 2.52 -10.33 -0.65
C GLY A 49 3.57 -10.88 -1.60
N GLU A 50 4.35 -11.91 -1.22
CA GLU A 50 5.29 -12.57 -2.14
C GLU A 50 4.58 -13.08 -3.39
N GLN A 51 5.10 -12.71 -4.56
CA GLN A 51 4.54 -13.11 -5.86
C GLN A 51 5.32 -14.25 -6.51
N SER A 52 6.60 -14.42 -6.12
CA SER A 52 7.45 -15.45 -6.69
C SER A 52 7.03 -16.83 -6.22
N MET A 53 6.46 -17.62 -7.12
CA MET A 53 6.17 -19.03 -6.85
C MET A 53 7.44 -19.83 -6.50
N LYS A 54 8.58 -19.44 -7.04
CA LYS A 54 9.89 -20.07 -6.77
C LYS A 54 10.30 -19.90 -5.31
N SER A 55 10.09 -18.72 -4.72
CA SER A 55 10.39 -18.45 -3.30
C SER A 55 9.44 -19.19 -2.36
N MET A 56 8.24 -19.53 -2.84
CA MET A 56 7.26 -20.37 -2.13
C MET A 56 7.36 -21.86 -2.48
N ARG A 57 8.45 -22.30 -3.10
CA ARG A 57 8.69 -23.70 -3.52
C ARG A 57 7.50 -24.31 -4.27
N GLY A 58 6.84 -23.51 -5.11
CA GLY A 58 5.71 -23.89 -5.96
C GLY A 58 5.97 -23.55 -7.43
N ARG A 59 5.18 -24.12 -8.34
CA ARG A 59 5.17 -23.77 -9.77
C ARG A 59 3.97 -22.91 -10.11
N ALA A 60 2.85 -23.14 -9.42
CA ALA A 60 1.59 -22.43 -9.62
C ALA A 60 0.89 -22.19 -8.27
N GLY A 61 -0.06 -21.25 -8.23
CA GLY A 61 -0.85 -20.95 -7.03
C GLY A 61 -1.56 -22.19 -6.45
N ALA A 62 -1.99 -23.10 -7.29
CA ALA A 62 -2.60 -24.36 -6.91
C ALA A 62 -1.67 -25.29 -6.07
N ASP A 63 -0.34 -25.11 -6.16
CA ASP A 63 0.62 -25.86 -5.35
C ASP A 63 0.65 -25.44 -3.88
N LEU A 64 0.09 -24.29 -3.57
CA LEU A 64 -0.08 -23.80 -2.20
C LEU A 64 -1.29 -24.43 -1.49
N ILE A 65 -2.18 -25.07 -2.24
CA ILE A 65 -3.39 -25.71 -1.71
C ILE A 65 -3.02 -27.12 -1.27
N PHE A 66 -3.61 -27.55 -0.15
CA PHE A 66 -3.47 -28.92 0.34
C PHE A 66 -3.85 -29.94 -0.73
N LYS A 67 -2.92 -30.80 -1.10
CA LYS A 67 -3.08 -31.75 -2.22
C LYS A 67 -3.91 -33.00 -1.88
N GLY A 68 -4.36 -33.09 -0.63
CA GLY A 68 -5.04 -34.28 -0.12
C GLY A 68 -4.06 -35.30 0.47
N SER A 69 -4.59 -36.27 1.16
CA SER A 69 -3.87 -37.41 1.69
C SER A 69 -4.68 -38.69 1.51
N LYS A 70 -4.19 -39.81 2.03
CA LYS A 70 -4.96 -41.08 1.98
C LYS A 70 -6.33 -41.00 2.66
N THR A 71 -6.49 -40.11 3.64
CA THR A 71 -7.68 -39.98 4.47
C THR A 71 -8.39 -38.65 4.36
N LEU A 72 -7.73 -37.63 3.76
CA LEU A 72 -8.26 -36.28 3.62
C LEU A 72 -8.35 -35.91 2.15
N ALA A 73 -9.49 -35.36 1.75
CA ALA A 73 -9.68 -34.85 0.41
C ALA A 73 -8.78 -33.64 0.10
N LYS A 74 -8.51 -33.43 -1.18
CA LYS A 74 -7.79 -32.24 -1.67
C LYS A 74 -8.59 -30.97 -1.31
N GLY A 75 -7.87 -29.94 -0.88
CA GLY A 75 -8.45 -28.64 -0.59
C GLY A 75 -8.89 -27.91 -1.87
N THR A 76 -9.90 -27.06 -1.75
CA THR A 76 -10.38 -26.19 -2.84
C THR A 76 -9.72 -24.83 -2.80
N LYS A 77 -9.30 -24.40 -1.62
CA LYS A 77 -8.58 -23.13 -1.39
C LYS A 77 -7.53 -23.28 -0.30
N ALA A 78 -6.56 -22.41 -0.33
CA ALA A 78 -5.64 -22.17 0.77
C ALA A 78 -5.75 -20.72 1.25
N SER A 79 -5.72 -20.53 2.55
CA SER A 79 -5.64 -19.22 3.15
C SER A 79 -4.57 -19.16 4.23
N ALA A 80 -3.90 -18.01 4.29
CA ALA A 80 -3.06 -17.63 5.41
C ALA A 80 -3.51 -16.26 5.91
N THR A 81 -3.62 -16.11 7.21
CA THR A 81 -4.04 -14.87 7.85
C THR A 81 -3.09 -14.54 8.99
N ILE A 82 -2.54 -13.34 8.97
CA ILE A 82 -1.72 -12.80 10.05
C ILE A 82 -2.55 -11.78 10.82
N TYR A 83 -2.44 -11.83 12.13
CA TYR A 83 -3.07 -10.88 13.04
C TYR A 83 -2.01 -10.09 13.79
N PHE A 84 -2.11 -8.77 13.72
CA PHE A 84 -1.25 -7.85 14.42
C PHE A 84 -2.00 -7.17 15.57
N ASN A 85 -1.38 -7.10 16.73
CA ASN A 85 -1.80 -6.19 17.78
C ASN A 85 -1.35 -4.77 17.40
N ASN A 86 -2.33 -3.88 17.20
CA ASN A 86 -2.13 -2.50 16.79
C ASN A 86 -2.60 -1.49 17.85
N GLN A 87 -2.44 -1.84 19.13
CA GLN A 87 -2.79 -0.91 20.23
C GLN A 87 -2.04 0.43 20.11
N ASP A 88 -0.83 0.39 19.55
CA ASP A 88 0.00 1.58 19.30
C ASP A 88 -0.44 2.39 18.05
N LYS A 89 -1.42 1.91 17.29
CA LYS A 89 -2.01 2.56 16.10
C LYS A 89 -0.98 3.03 15.06
N ILE A 90 0.02 2.18 14.80
CA ILE A 90 1.17 2.51 13.93
C ILE A 90 0.83 2.34 12.45
N PHE A 91 -0.13 1.48 12.11
CA PHE A 91 -0.50 1.24 10.72
C PHE A 91 -1.11 2.48 10.06
N LYS A 92 -0.56 2.87 8.92
CA LYS A 92 -1.02 3.98 8.10
C LYS A 92 -1.30 3.51 6.68
N LEU A 93 -2.40 3.95 6.13
CA LEU A 93 -2.77 3.73 4.74
C LEU A 93 -2.91 5.08 4.04
N ASP A 94 -2.18 5.33 2.95
CA ASP A 94 -2.32 6.56 2.17
C ASP A 94 -3.52 6.46 1.22
N ASN A 95 -4.40 7.43 1.26
CA ASN A 95 -5.61 7.50 0.40
C ASN A 95 -5.35 7.96 -1.05
N GLY A 96 -4.13 7.94 -1.52
CA GLY A 96 -3.80 8.38 -2.87
C GLY A 96 -3.71 9.91 -3.05
N ASP A 97 -4.33 10.68 -2.16
CA ASP A 97 -4.33 12.16 -2.16
C ASP A 97 -3.24 12.75 -1.24
N GLY A 98 -2.29 11.93 -0.81
CA GLY A 98 -1.20 12.36 0.07
C GLY A 98 -1.58 12.45 1.55
N GLN A 99 -2.82 12.16 1.92
CA GLN A 99 -3.24 12.07 3.31
C GLN A 99 -3.18 10.61 3.76
N SER A 100 -2.45 10.35 4.85
CA SER A 100 -2.43 9.03 5.48
C SER A 100 -3.63 8.88 6.40
N VAL A 101 -4.37 7.78 6.25
CA VAL A 101 -5.46 7.39 7.15
C VAL A 101 -4.90 6.43 8.19
N ASP A 102 -4.99 6.81 9.45
CA ASP A 102 -4.62 5.93 10.55
C ASP A 102 -5.66 4.80 10.70
N LEU A 103 -5.19 3.55 10.71
CA LEU A 103 -6.05 2.40 10.98
C LEU A 103 -6.31 2.28 12.48
N ASN A 104 -7.47 2.80 12.92
CA ASN A 104 -7.88 2.85 14.32
C ASN A 104 -8.39 1.52 14.91
N PHE A 105 -7.96 0.39 14.38
CA PHE A 105 -8.31 -0.93 14.90
C PHE A 105 -7.24 -1.44 15.86
N ASP A 106 -7.61 -1.97 17.01
CA ASP A 106 -6.68 -2.56 17.97
C ASP A 106 -6.05 -3.86 17.45
N THR A 107 -6.70 -4.51 16.50
CA THR A 107 -6.18 -5.66 15.78
C THR A 107 -6.29 -5.44 14.28
N VAL A 108 -5.20 -5.63 13.57
CA VAL A 108 -5.16 -5.61 12.11
C VAL A 108 -4.94 -7.03 11.61
N SER A 109 -5.86 -7.51 10.78
CA SER A 109 -5.74 -8.81 10.14
C SER A 109 -5.47 -8.65 8.64
N ILE A 110 -4.43 -9.31 8.17
CA ILE A 110 -4.10 -9.41 6.75
C ILE A 110 -4.25 -10.87 6.35
N SER A 111 -5.10 -11.12 5.36
CA SER A 111 -5.32 -12.45 4.83
C SER A 111 -5.07 -12.50 3.33
N ARG A 112 -4.48 -13.57 2.87
CA ARG A 112 -4.42 -13.91 1.46
C ARG A 112 -5.02 -15.28 1.23
N GLU A 113 -5.90 -15.36 0.26
CA GLU A 113 -6.53 -16.58 -0.18
C GLU A 113 -6.11 -16.90 -1.62
N VAL A 114 -5.84 -18.16 -1.90
CA VAL A 114 -5.62 -18.67 -3.25
C VAL A 114 -6.58 -19.79 -3.53
N PHE A 115 -7.19 -19.76 -4.70
CA PHE A 115 -8.17 -20.74 -5.17
C PHE A 115 -7.55 -21.66 -6.24
N ALA A 116 -8.21 -22.78 -6.50
CA ALA A 116 -7.72 -23.80 -7.43
C ALA A 116 -7.61 -23.30 -8.89
N ASP A 117 -8.39 -22.29 -9.25
CA ASP A 117 -8.35 -21.57 -10.54
C ASP A 117 -7.20 -20.56 -10.65
N GLY A 118 -6.39 -20.41 -9.59
CA GLY A 118 -5.29 -19.47 -9.51
C GLY A 118 -5.67 -18.06 -9.05
N LEU A 119 -6.96 -17.81 -8.77
CA LEU A 119 -7.40 -16.52 -8.27
C LEU A 119 -6.81 -16.27 -6.89
N ASN A 120 -6.26 -15.06 -6.69
CA ASN A 120 -5.74 -14.61 -5.40
C ASN A 120 -6.58 -13.45 -4.87
N LYS A 121 -6.95 -13.51 -3.59
CA LYS A 121 -7.64 -12.43 -2.90
C LYS A 121 -6.83 -11.96 -1.72
N TYR A 122 -6.74 -10.65 -1.56
CA TYR A 122 -6.15 -10.02 -0.38
C TYR A 122 -7.27 -9.39 0.44
N ILE A 123 -7.24 -9.62 1.73
CA ILE A 123 -8.29 -9.19 2.65
C ILE A 123 -7.64 -8.49 3.83
N LEU A 124 -8.07 -7.27 4.09
CA LEU A 124 -7.66 -6.45 5.24
C LEU A 124 -8.87 -6.25 6.15
N ASN A 125 -8.80 -6.76 7.37
CA ASN A 125 -9.89 -6.69 8.35
C ASN A 125 -11.27 -7.13 7.80
N GLY A 126 -11.27 -8.18 6.97
CA GLY A 126 -12.49 -8.71 6.35
C GLY A 126 -12.90 -8.06 5.02
N SER A 127 -12.27 -6.98 4.62
CA SER A 127 -12.53 -6.29 3.34
C SER A 127 -11.51 -6.66 2.28
N GLU A 128 -11.96 -6.91 1.05
CA GLU A 128 -11.08 -7.20 -0.07
C GLU A 128 -10.34 -5.92 -0.50
N VAL A 129 -9.02 -6.01 -0.62
CA VAL A 129 -8.12 -4.90 -0.97
C VAL A 129 -7.12 -5.31 -2.05
N ARG A 130 -6.42 -4.34 -2.62
CA ARG A 130 -5.39 -4.61 -3.63
C ARG A 130 -4.06 -4.95 -2.97
N LEU A 131 -3.22 -5.72 -3.67
CA LEU A 131 -1.84 -5.99 -3.22
C LEU A 131 -1.05 -4.69 -2.95
N LYS A 132 -1.27 -3.64 -3.76
CA LYS A 132 -0.62 -2.34 -3.56
C LYS A 132 -0.91 -1.77 -2.18
N ASP A 133 -2.16 -1.88 -1.72
CA ASP A 133 -2.61 -1.35 -0.43
C ASP A 133 -1.98 -2.13 0.73
N ILE A 134 -1.88 -3.47 0.59
CA ILE A 134 -1.17 -4.33 1.54
C ILE A 134 0.31 -3.96 1.61
N ASN A 135 0.98 -3.81 0.46
CA ASN A 135 2.40 -3.46 0.41
C ASN A 135 2.66 -2.09 1.05
N GLN A 136 1.78 -1.13 0.81
CA GLN A 136 1.87 0.20 1.38
C GLN A 136 1.66 0.17 2.90
N LEU A 137 0.65 -0.59 3.36
CA LEU A 137 0.37 -0.81 4.77
C LEU A 137 1.56 -1.44 5.49
N LEU A 138 2.11 -2.52 4.94
CA LEU A 138 3.25 -3.23 5.51
C LEU A 138 4.52 -2.36 5.52
N SER A 139 4.73 -1.57 4.47
CA SER A 139 5.85 -0.64 4.40
C SER A 139 5.77 0.44 5.49
N SER A 140 4.57 0.84 5.92
CA SER A 140 4.39 1.82 6.99
C SER A 140 4.92 1.33 8.36
N VAL A 141 5.05 0.01 8.52
CA VAL A 141 5.54 -0.65 9.74
C VAL A 141 6.86 -1.39 9.53
N ASN A 142 7.60 -0.99 8.50
CA ASN A 142 8.91 -1.58 8.16
C ASN A 142 8.88 -3.08 7.84
N ILE A 143 7.78 -3.56 7.28
CA ILE A 143 7.67 -4.90 6.72
C ILE A 143 7.68 -4.75 5.20
N GLY A 144 8.84 -5.02 4.58
CA GLY A 144 8.99 -4.93 3.12
C GLY A 144 8.60 -6.21 2.40
N SER A 145 8.23 -6.09 1.13
CA SER A 145 7.96 -7.25 0.25
C SER A 145 9.22 -8.05 -0.10
N SER A 146 10.41 -7.48 0.08
CA SER A 146 11.70 -8.12 -0.23
C SER A 146 12.18 -9.11 0.83
N GLY A 147 11.48 -9.21 1.94
CA GLY A 147 11.64 -10.33 2.87
C GLY A 147 12.89 -10.32 3.74
N HIS A 148 13.56 -9.18 3.98
CA HIS A 148 14.68 -9.13 4.94
C HIS A 148 14.27 -9.56 6.37
N HIS A 149 12.99 -9.50 6.69
CA HIS A 149 12.39 -10.01 7.93
C HIS A 149 12.07 -11.51 7.88
N ILE A 150 12.33 -12.19 6.75
CA ILE A 150 12.20 -13.64 6.60
C ILE A 150 13.51 -14.16 6.00
N ILE A 151 14.35 -14.73 6.84
CA ILE A 151 15.64 -15.29 6.46
C ILE A 151 15.49 -16.80 6.32
N SER A 152 15.42 -17.29 5.09
CA SER A 152 15.31 -18.72 4.80
C SER A 152 16.68 -19.39 4.70
N GLN A 153 16.66 -20.72 4.76
CA GLN A 153 17.81 -21.56 4.52
C GLN A 153 18.49 -21.20 3.19
N GLY A 154 19.77 -20.86 3.23
CA GLY A 154 20.57 -20.44 2.07
C GLY A 154 20.38 -18.95 1.64
N GLU A 155 19.39 -18.22 2.15
CA GLU A 155 19.31 -16.78 1.93
C GLU A 155 20.37 -16.01 2.72
N ALA A 156 20.81 -16.56 3.85
CA ALA A 156 21.95 -16.02 4.55
C ALA A 156 23.16 -15.91 3.61
N ASP A 157 23.50 -16.94 2.87
CA ASP A 157 24.60 -16.92 1.92
C ASP A 157 24.35 -16.04 0.68
N ARG A 158 23.10 -15.78 0.34
CA ARG A 158 22.72 -14.93 -0.78
C ARG A 158 23.24 -13.50 -0.63
N VAL A 159 23.26 -12.94 0.58
CA VAL A 159 23.77 -11.59 0.83
C VAL A 159 25.24 -11.46 0.44
N LEU A 160 26.06 -12.49 0.75
CA LEU A 160 27.48 -12.51 0.38
C LEU A 160 27.69 -12.74 -1.12
N ASN A 161 26.80 -13.47 -1.77
CA ASN A 161 26.88 -13.80 -3.21
C ASN A 161 26.17 -12.76 -4.10
N ALA A 162 25.40 -11.85 -3.53
CA ALA A 162 24.68 -10.83 -4.26
C ALA A 162 25.64 -9.85 -4.95
N SER A 163 25.21 -9.24 -6.04
CA SER A 163 25.96 -8.14 -6.66
C SER A 163 26.03 -6.92 -5.72
N PRO A 164 27.00 -6.03 -5.89
CA PRO A 164 27.08 -4.80 -5.10
C PRO A 164 25.81 -3.98 -5.14
N LYS A 165 25.12 -3.96 -6.27
CA LYS A 165 23.83 -3.29 -6.46
C LYS A 165 22.72 -3.99 -5.66
N ASP A 166 22.61 -5.32 -5.76
CA ASP A 166 21.60 -6.09 -5.04
C ASP A 166 21.79 -5.96 -3.51
N ARG A 167 23.06 -5.95 -3.05
CA ARG A 167 23.37 -5.70 -1.63
C ARG A 167 22.91 -4.33 -1.18
N ARG A 168 23.08 -3.31 -2.02
CA ARG A 168 22.60 -1.97 -1.73
C ARG A 168 21.07 -1.99 -1.57
N GLU A 169 20.35 -2.63 -2.49
CA GLU A 169 18.91 -2.77 -2.40
C GLU A 169 18.47 -3.48 -1.11
N MET A 170 19.17 -4.54 -0.72
CA MET A 170 18.92 -5.27 0.54
C MET A 170 19.14 -4.38 1.78
N VAL A 171 20.18 -3.56 1.77
CA VAL A 171 20.47 -2.62 2.86
C VAL A 171 19.45 -1.49 2.90
N GLU A 172 19.10 -0.89 1.76
CA GLU A 172 18.05 0.12 1.67
C GLU A 172 16.72 -0.40 2.20
N ASP A 173 16.40 -1.65 1.92
CA ASP A 173 15.21 -2.32 2.39
C ASP A 173 15.23 -2.54 3.92
N ALA A 174 16.35 -3.05 4.44
CA ALA A 174 16.53 -3.23 5.88
C ALA A 174 16.49 -1.90 6.66
N LEU A 175 16.91 -0.81 6.02
CA LEU A 175 16.82 0.54 6.57
C LEU A 175 15.41 1.14 6.48
N GLY A 176 14.47 0.47 5.79
CA GLY A 176 13.11 0.96 5.59
C GLY A 176 12.99 2.06 4.53
N LEU A 177 14.04 2.27 3.71
CA LEU A 177 14.08 3.34 2.69
C LEU A 177 13.15 3.07 1.51
N LYS A 178 12.63 1.86 1.39
CA LYS A 178 11.73 1.44 0.31
C LYS A 178 10.45 2.27 0.24
N ILE A 179 9.98 2.77 1.38
CA ILE A 179 8.82 3.67 1.42
C ILE A 179 9.07 4.97 0.64
N TYR A 180 10.29 5.51 0.72
CA TYR A 180 10.67 6.69 -0.06
C TYR A 180 10.80 6.37 -1.55
N GLN A 181 11.33 5.19 -1.89
CA GLN A 181 11.39 4.72 -3.29
C GLN A 181 9.99 4.54 -3.89
N TYR A 182 9.02 4.01 -3.11
CA TYR A 182 7.63 3.96 -3.54
C TYR A 182 7.02 5.34 -3.75
N LYS A 183 7.29 6.28 -2.84
CA LYS A 183 6.83 7.67 -2.97
C LYS A 183 7.44 8.35 -4.19
N ILE A 184 8.73 8.16 -4.45
CA ILE A 184 9.40 8.67 -5.66
C ILE A 184 8.75 8.09 -6.91
N LYS A 185 8.55 6.76 -6.96
CA LYS A 185 7.92 6.10 -8.11
C LYS A 185 6.46 6.52 -8.33
N ASP A 186 5.74 6.85 -7.27
CA ASP A 186 4.37 7.37 -7.38
C ASP A 186 4.39 8.84 -7.84
N ALA A 187 5.32 9.64 -7.32
CA ALA A 187 5.55 11.02 -7.75
C ALA A 187 5.99 11.08 -9.23
N ASP A 188 6.88 10.20 -9.65
CA ASP A 188 7.34 10.05 -11.03
C ASP A 188 6.17 9.79 -12.00
N ARG A 189 5.30 8.83 -11.64
CA ARG A 189 4.10 8.56 -12.44
C ARG A 189 3.11 9.72 -12.47
N LYS A 190 3.01 10.48 -11.38
CA LYS A 190 2.19 11.68 -11.34
C LYS A 190 2.81 12.79 -12.18
N LEU A 191 4.13 12.90 -12.15
CA LEU A 191 4.91 13.84 -12.96
C LEU A 191 4.72 13.56 -14.46
N GLU A 192 4.95 12.32 -14.89
CA GLU A 192 4.71 11.90 -16.29
C GLU A 192 3.29 12.24 -16.76
N ARG A 193 2.29 12.01 -15.92
CA ARG A 193 0.90 12.36 -16.24
C ARG A 193 0.69 13.87 -16.30
N ALA A 194 1.25 14.62 -15.35
CA ALA A 194 1.14 16.07 -15.33
C ALA A 194 1.84 16.70 -16.54
N GLU A 195 3.00 16.19 -16.92
CA GLU A 195 3.73 16.63 -18.13
C GLU A 195 2.96 16.30 -19.41
N ALA A 196 2.39 15.09 -19.49
CA ALA A 196 1.54 14.70 -20.62
C ALA A 196 0.31 15.61 -20.73
N ASN A 197 -0.40 15.83 -19.62
CA ASN A 197 -1.55 16.74 -19.57
C ASN A 197 -1.15 18.17 -19.92
N MET A 198 -0.05 18.67 -19.37
CA MET A 198 0.46 20.00 -19.69
C MET A 198 0.78 20.16 -21.18
N LYS A 199 1.37 19.13 -21.79
CA LYS A 199 1.63 19.09 -23.23
C LYS A 199 0.34 19.12 -24.05
N GLU A 200 -0.65 18.31 -23.64
CA GLU A 200 -1.96 18.25 -24.29
C GLU A 200 -2.68 19.61 -24.19
N VAL A 201 -2.74 20.19 -22.99
CA VAL A 201 -3.36 21.51 -22.77
C VAL A 201 -2.63 22.61 -23.55
N SER A 202 -1.29 22.52 -23.61
CA SER A 202 -0.46 23.47 -24.39
C SER A 202 -0.75 23.37 -25.90
N ILE A 203 -0.95 22.15 -26.42
CA ILE A 203 -1.31 21.92 -27.81
C ILE A 203 -2.70 22.52 -28.08
N LEU A 204 -3.68 22.20 -27.23
CA LEU A 204 -5.04 22.73 -27.35
C LEU A 204 -5.06 24.27 -27.31
N ARG A 205 -4.28 24.90 -26.45
CA ARG A 205 -4.16 26.33 -26.38
C ARG A 205 -3.51 26.92 -27.65
N ARG A 206 -2.48 26.25 -28.17
CA ARG A 206 -1.82 26.66 -29.40
C ARG A 206 -2.73 26.50 -30.62
N GLU A 207 -3.55 25.47 -30.66
CA GLU A 207 -4.55 25.26 -31.70
C GLU A 207 -5.66 26.32 -31.67
N ASN A 208 -6.06 26.75 -30.49
CA ASN A 208 -7.08 27.78 -30.29
C ASN A 208 -6.55 29.23 -30.57
N ALA A 209 -5.26 29.47 -30.43
CA ALA A 209 -4.67 30.79 -30.55
C ALA A 209 -4.93 31.49 -31.91
N PRO A 210 -4.84 30.80 -33.07
CA PRO A 210 -5.15 31.41 -34.36
C PRO A 210 -6.61 31.83 -34.45
N HIS A 211 -7.51 31.02 -33.94
CA HIS A 211 -8.96 31.30 -33.95
C HIS A 211 -9.30 32.49 -33.04
N LEU A 212 -8.73 32.53 -31.86
CA LEU A 212 -8.87 33.68 -30.94
C LEU A 212 -8.34 35.00 -31.60
N SER A 213 -7.20 34.89 -32.28
CA SER A 213 -6.64 36.04 -33.01
C SER A 213 -7.50 36.50 -34.18
N TYR A 214 -8.15 35.54 -34.85
CA TYR A 214 -9.13 35.80 -35.92
C TYR A 214 -10.36 36.52 -35.34
N LEU A 215 -10.95 36.00 -34.28
CA LEU A 215 -12.10 36.59 -33.60
C LEU A 215 -11.80 37.99 -33.09
N LYS A 216 -10.61 38.22 -32.53
CA LYS A 216 -10.13 39.53 -32.12
C LYS A 216 -10.11 40.54 -33.27
N ARG A 217 -9.58 40.14 -34.42
CA ARG A 217 -9.59 40.99 -35.62
C ARG A 217 -11.00 41.29 -36.11
N GLN A 218 -11.92 40.32 -35.95
CA GLN A 218 -13.33 40.54 -36.29
C GLN A 218 -13.99 41.57 -35.36
N MET A 219 -13.65 41.51 -34.07
CA MET A 219 -14.14 42.52 -33.09
C MET A 219 -13.60 43.92 -33.36
N GLU A 220 -12.31 44.05 -33.70
CA GLU A 220 -11.72 45.35 -34.10
C GLU A 220 -12.39 45.95 -35.34
N LYS A 221 -12.80 45.11 -36.30
CA LYS A 221 -13.58 45.58 -37.46
C LYS A 221 -14.98 46.04 -37.06
N PHE A 222 -15.57 45.33 -36.07
CA PHE A 222 -16.89 45.64 -35.56
C PHE A 222 -16.95 47.00 -34.86
N GLU A 223 -15.94 47.37 -34.07
CA GLU A 223 -15.89 48.67 -33.42
C GLU A 223 -15.88 49.83 -34.43
N LYS A 224 -15.12 49.68 -35.51
CA LYS A 224 -15.08 50.68 -36.60
C LYS A 224 -16.41 50.86 -37.30
N MET A 225 -17.28 49.88 -37.18
CA MET A 225 -18.59 49.93 -37.87
C MET A 225 -19.74 50.31 -36.94
N LYS A 226 -19.46 50.59 -35.66
CA LYS A 226 -20.43 51.17 -34.74
C LYS A 226 -20.98 52.50 -35.22
N GLU A 227 -20.11 53.27 -35.96
CA GLU A 227 -20.52 54.49 -36.65
C GLU A 227 -21.56 54.22 -37.76
N LEU A 228 -21.41 53.17 -38.55
CA LEU A 228 -22.36 52.75 -39.56
C LEU A 228 -23.68 52.25 -38.98
N ARG A 229 -23.67 51.66 -37.73
CA ARG A 229 -24.86 51.29 -37.02
C ARG A 229 -25.73 52.43 -36.55
N ALA A 230 -25.11 53.56 -36.23
CA ALA A 230 -25.85 54.76 -35.87
C ALA A 230 -26.70 55.29 -37.04
N GLU A 231 -26.22 55.13 -38.28
CA GLU A 231 -26.94 55.46 -39.49
C GLU A 231 -28.08 54.49 -39.77
N LEU A 232 -27.87 53.22 -39.37
CA LEU A 232 -28.84 52.12 -39.51
C LEU A 232 -30.02 52.22 -38.52
N SER A 233 -29.79 52.84 -37.34
CA SER A 233 -30.77 52.90 -36.25
C SER A 233 -32.07 53.56 -36.70
N ASN A 234 -32.02 54.48 -37.62
CA ASN A 234 -33.19 55.14 -38.20
C ASN A 234 -34.03 54.22 -39.14
N LEU A 235 -33.38 53.18 -39.67
CA LEU A 235 -34.03 52.20 -40.54
C LEU A 235 -34.60 51.00 -39.81
N TYR A 236 -34.26 50.84 -38.52
CA TYR A 236 -34.64 49.67 -37.73
C TYR A 236 -36.04 49.69 -37.09
N ARG A 237 -36.77 50.79 -37.19
CA ARG A 237 -38.10 50.89 -36.56
C ARG A 237 -39.04 49.76 -36.97
N GLU A 238 -39.03 49.38 -38.24
CA GLU A 238 -39.82 48.26 -38.75
C GLU A 238 -39.26 46.88 -38.38
N TYR A 239 -37.94 46.77 -38.28
CA TYR A 239 -37.26 45.52 -37.99
C TYR A 239 -37.43 45.09 -36.53
N LEU A 240 -37.37 46.03 -35.58
CA LEU A 240 -37.45 45.76 -34.15
C LEU A 240 -38.79 45.16 -33.73
N LYS A 241 -39.90 45.52 -34.46
CA LYS A 241 -41.21 44.91 -34.18
C LYS A 241 -41.26 43.41 -34.52
N LYS A 242 -40.65 43.02 -35.62
CA LYS A 242 -40.58 41.60 -36.04
C LYS A 242 -39.78 40.77 -35.08
N GLU A 243 -38.68 41.31 -34.57
CA GLU A 243 -37.81 40.62 -33.57
C GLU A 243 -38.50 40.46 -32.22
N SER A 244 -39.29 41.46 -31.79
CA SER A 244 -40.06 41.35 -30.55
C SER A 244 -41.09 40.20 -30.59
N ILE A 245 -41.70 39.96 -31.74
CA ILE A 245 -42.66 38.86 -31.94
C ILE A 245 -41.93 37.52 -31.89
N TYR A 246 -40.74 37.44 -32.49
CA TYR A 246 -39.92 36.23 -32.46
C TYR A 246 -39.46 35.86 -31.05
N LEU A 247 -38.98 36.84 -30.27
CA LEU A 247 -38.54 36.64 -28.89
C LEU A 247 -39.67 36.16 -27.96
N GLU A 248 -40.90 36.63 -28.22
CA GLU A 248 -42.06 36.22 -27.43
C GLU A 248 -42.47 34.74 -27.72
N GLN A 249 -42.31 34.31 -28.97
CA GLN A 249 -42.52 32.90 -29.35
C GLN A 249 -41.47 31.98 -28.76
N GLU A 250 -40.18 32.31 -28.87
CA GLU A 250 -39.11 31.52 -28.31
C GLU A 250 -39.20 31.41 -26.78
N LYS A 251 -39.53 32.47 -26.10
CA LYS A 251 -39.72 32.48 -24.64
C LYS A 251 -40.82 31.51 -24.19
N SER A 252 -41.89 31.38 -24.99
CA SER A 252 -42.97 30.43 -24.71
C SER A 252 -42.52 28.98 -24.87
N THR A 253 -41.70 28.72 -25.87
CA THR A 253 -41.18 27.35 -26.17
C THR A 253 -40.19 26.87 -25.10
N GLN A 254 -39.23 27.71 -24.75
CA GLN A 254 -38.26 27.39 -23.70
C GLN A 254 -38.88 27.18 -22.32
N LYS A 255 -39.90 27.95 -22.01
CA LYS A 255 -40.65 27.75 -20.77
C LYS A 255 -41.31 26.38 -20.69
N PHE A 256 -41.81 25.88 -21.83
CA PHE A 256 -42.42 24.56 -21.92
C PHE A 256 -41.40 23.43 -21.76
N GLU A 257 -40.27 23.53 -22.42
CA GLU A 257 -39.19 22.53 -22.32
C GLU A 257 -38.59 22.42 -20.91
N LYS A 258 -38.37 23.59 -20.27
CA LYS A 258 -37.87 23.65 -18.89
C LYS A 258 -38.79 22.95 -17.90
N GLN A 259 -40.10 23.18 -18.03
CA GLN A 259 -41.08 22.53 -17.14
C GLN A 259 -41.11 21.01 -17.29
N ASN A 260 -40.85 20.48 -18.47
CA ASN A 260 -40.78 19.03 -18.68
C ASN A 260 -39.55 18.40 -18.00
N LEU A 261 -38.38 18.99 -18.18
CA LEU A 261 -37.14 18.48 -17.56
C LEU A 261 -37.17 18.62 -16.02
N GLU A 262 -37.76 19.67 -15.48
CA GLU A 262 -37.93 19.81 -14.03
C GLU A 262 -38.82 18.71 -13.44
N ARG A 263 -39.85 18.25 -14.19
CA ARG A 263 -40.68 17.10 -13.77
C ARG A 263 -39.93 15.82 -13.77
N GLU A 264 -39.11 15.56 -14.80
CA GLU A 264 -38.28 14.35 -14.88
C GLU A 264 -37.24 14.33 -13.78
N LEU A 265 -36.58 15.44 -13.50
CA LEU A 265 -35.58 15.55 -12.43
C LEU A 265 -36.21 15.29 -11.05
N LYS A 266 -37.43 15.79 -10.83
CA LYS A 266 -38.16 15.52 -9.59
C LYS A 266 -38.44 14.04 -9.40
N ASN A 267 -38.85 13.35 -10.45
CA ASN A 267 -39.07 11.89 -10.41
C ASN A 267 -37.80 11.12 -10.09
N VAL A 268 -36.64 11.51 -10.68
CA VAL A 268 -35.33 10.88 -10.40
C VAL A 268 -34.88 11.17 -8.96
N ASN A 269 -35.13 12.36 -8.44
CA ASN A 269 -34.80 12.72 -7.07
C ASN A 269 -35.65 11.95 -6.03
N GLU A 270 -36.92 11.71 -6.32
CA GLU A 270 -37.77 10.86 -5.46
C GLU A 270 -37.23 9.42 -5.38
N VAL A 271 -36.74 8.88 -6.51
CA VAL A 271 -36.12 7.54 -6.55
C VAL A 271 -34.78 7.52 -5.81
N LEU A 272 -33.99 8.60 -5.85
CA LEU A 272 -32.69 8.69 -5.15
C LEU A 272 -32.84 8.89 -3.63
N GLY A 273 -33.96 9.49 -3.17
CA GLY A 273 -34.19 9.83 -1.76
C GLY A 273 -34.58 8.64 -0.86
N ASP A 274 -35.05 7.54 -1.42
CA ASP A 274 -35.78 6.50 -0.66
C ASP A 274 -34.89 5.36 -0.12
N GLY A 275 -33.58 5.51 -0.06
CA GLY A 275 -32.78 4.30 0.19
C GLY A 275 -31.49 4.39 1.01
N SER A 276 -31.22 5.45 1.81
CA SER A 276 -29.87 5.62 2.36
C SER A 276 -29.57 4.96 3.71
N GLU A 277 -30.56 4.62 4.52
CA GLU A 277 -30.30 4.24 5.91
C GLU A 277 -30.26 2.72 6.19
N ARG A 278 -30.92 1.91 5.36
CA ARG A 278 -31.08 0.46 5.70
C ARG A 278 -29.87 -0.43 5.39
N ALA A 279 -29.04 -0.09 4.42
CA ALA A 279 -27.97 -0.99 3.99
C ALA A 279 -26.74 -0.95 4.92
N GLN A 280 -26.42 0.21 5.49
CA GLN A 280 -25.26 0.37 6.39
C GLN A 280 -25.47 -0.30 7.77
N ASP A 281 -26.72 -0.31 8.27
CA ASP A 281 -27.01 -0.89 9.57
C ASP A 281 -26.89 -2.42 9.58
N VAL A 282 -27.26 -3.08 8.48
CA VAL A 282 -27.20 -4.56 8.36
C VAL A 282 -25.76 -5.03 8.19
N GLU A 283 -24.95 -4.30 7.40
CA GLU A 283 -23.52 -4.60 7.21
C GLU A 283 -22.75 -4.46 8.53
N SER A 284 -23.03 -3.39 9.28
CA SER A 284 -22.39 -3.14 10.57
C SER A 284 -22.77 -4.19 11.62
N ALA A 285 -24.00 -4.67 11.61
CA ALA A 285 -24.48 -5.73 12.52
C ALA A 285 -23.77 -7.06 12.24
N LYS A 286 -23.72 -7.48 10.98
CA LYS A 286 -23.03 -8.73 10.58
C LYS A 286 -21.51 -8.67 10.81
N LEU A 287 -20.88 -7.51 10.58
CA LEU A 287 -19.48 -7.28 10.93
C LEU A 287 -19.23 -7.37 12.44
N GLY A 288 -20.19 -6.89 13.26
CA GLY A 288 -20.18 -7.06 14.70
C GLY A 288 -20.24 -8.53 15.11
N GLU A 289 -21.13 -9.30 14.48
CA GLU A 289 -21.30 -10.74 14.73
C GLU A 289 -20.06 -11.54 14.32
N LEU A 290 -19.45 -11.21 13.17
CA LEU A 290 -18.20 -11.80 12.74
C LEU A 290 -17.08 -11.58 13.77
N ARG A 291 -16.93 -10.36 14.26
CA ARG A 291 -15.91 -10.02 15.27
C ARG A 291 -16.09 -10.81 16.56
N THR A 292 -17.35 -10.97 17.02
CA THR A 292 -17.63 -11.76 18.23
C THR A 292 -17.26 -13.22 18.05
N LYS A 293 -17.56 -13.79 16.89
CA LYS A 293 -17.21 -15.18 16.55
C LYS A 293 -15.69 -15.36 16.37
N GLU A 294 -15.01 -14.43 15.72
CA GLU A 294 -13.54 -14.47 15.58
C GLU A 294 -12.82 -14.33 16.92
N THR A 295 -13.34 -13.50 17.85
CA THR A 295 -12.79 -13.41 19.21
C THR A 295 -13.00 -14.70 20.00
N SER A 296 -14.17 -15.33 19.85
CA SER A 296 -14.45 -16.62 20.49
C SER A 296 -13.51 -17.70 19.96
N LEU A 297 -13.30 -17.74 18.66
CA LEU A 297 -12.36 -18.64 18.00
C LEU A 297 -10.90 -18.41 18.45
N ALA A 298 -10.51 -17.13 18.57
CA ALA A 298 -9.18 -16.77 19.05
C ALA A 298 -8.93 -17.26 20.49
N ASN A 299 -9.94 -17.14 21.34
CA ASN A 299 -9.90 -17.67 22.71
C ASN A 299 -9.75 -19.19 22.72
N LEU A 300 -10.54 -19.88 21.90
CA LEU A 300 -10.47 -21.34 21.78
C LEU A 300 -9.10 -21.82 21.29
N ARG A 301 -8.51 -21.12 20.34
CA ARG A 301 -7.15 -21.37 19.85
C ARG A 301 -6.07 -21.12 20.89
N ARG A 302 -6.28 -20.09 21.71
CA ARG A 302 -5.38 -19.82 22.82
C ARG A 302 -5.36 -20.98 23.80
N THR A 303 -6.53 -21.45 24.21
CA THR A 303 -6.64 -22.60 25.10
C THR A 303 -6.05 -23.86 24.47
N ARG A 304 -6.32 -24.11 23.19
CA ARG A 304 -5.70 -25.22 22.46
C ARG A 304 -4.16 -25.06 22.44
N GLY A 305 -3.65 -23.88 22.11
CA GLY A 305 -2.21 -23.61 22.10
C GLY A 305 -1.55 -23.75 23.47
N GLU A 306 -2.29 -23.55 24.55
CA GLU A 306 -1.81 -23.83 25.92
C GLU A 306 -1.70 -25.35 26.16
N ILE A 307 -2.66 -26.10 25.69
CA ILE A 307 -2.66 -27.58 25.81
C ILE A 307 -1.59 -28.19 24.89
N GLU A 308 -1.46 -27.70 23.65
CA GLU A 308 -0.41 -28.15 22.72
C GLU A 308 1.01 -27.86 23.30
N ARG A 309 1.19 -26.70 23.96
CA ARG A 309 2.42 -26.38 24.67
C ARG A 309 2.67 -27.31 25.86
N LYS A 310 1.62 -27.69 26.58
CA LYS A 310 1.73 -28.68 27.66
C LYS A 310 2.18 -30.02 27.10
N LEU A 311 1.58 -30.43 25.98
CA LEU A 311 1.89 -31.71 25.32
C LEU A 311 3.35 -31.76 24.88
N GLY A 312 3.80 -30.77 24.09
CA GLY A 312 5.19 -30.74 23.63
C GLY A 312 6.20 -30.52 24.76
N ARG A 313 5.81 -29.93 25.90
CA ARG A 313 6.62 -29.93 27.12
C ARG A 313 6.80 -31.34 27.65
N ILE A 314 5.71 -32.06 27.76
CA ILE A 314 5.72 -33.45 28.24
C ILE A 314 6.60 -34.30 27.32
N GLU A 315 6.46 -34.13 26.00
CA GLU A 315 7.29 -34.80 25.01
C GLU A 315 8.78 -34.42 25.11
N GLY A 316 9.03 -33.09 25.19
CA GLY A 316 10.41 -32.59 25.38
C GLY A 316 11.04 -33.00 26.70
N MET A 317 10.21 -33.16 27.74
CA MET A 317 10.66 -33.65 29.03
C MET A 317 10.97 -35.15 28.98
N ILE A 318 10.14 -35.93 28.31
CA ILE A 318 10.40 -37.38 28.08
C ILE A 318 11.71 -37.53 27.30
N GLU A 319 11.89 -36.76 26.26
CA GLU A 319 13.10 -36.81 25.40
C GLU A 319 14.33 -36.26 26.12
N ALA A 320 14.20 -35.15 26.84
CA ALA A 320 15.26 -34.53 27.64
C ALA A 320 15.73 -35.46 28.73
N GLU A 321 14.82 -36.21 29.36
CA GLU A 321 15.18 -37.14 30.44
C GLU A 321 15.80 -38.43 29.89
N LYS A 322 15.40 -38.86 28.70
CA LYS A 322 16.07 -39.95 27.97
C LYS A 322 17.49 -39.58 27.57
N ILE A 323 17.74 -38.32 27.22
CA ILE A 323 19.04 -37.80 26.79
C ILE A 323 19.94 -37.45 27.97
N ARG A 324 19.35 -37.02 29.11
CA ARG A 324 20.08 -36.67 30.34
C ARG A 324 20.76 -37.86 30.96
N ARG A 325 20.33 -39.05 30.60
CA ARG A 325 20.98 -40.31 30.98
C ARG A 325 22.40 -40.44 30.44
N ASP A 326 22.75 -39.73 29.37
CA ASP A 326 23.98 -39.96 28.66
C ASP A 326 25.07 -38.87 28.82
N ARG A 327 24.75 -37.66 29.36
CA ARG A 327 25.75 -36.59 29.52
C ARG A 327 25.40 -35.55 30.57
N THR A 328 26.27 -35.31 31.52
CA THR A 328 26.35 -34.11 32.36
C THR A 328 27.39 -33.16 31.86
N PRO A 329 27.19 -31.88 31.84
CA PRO A 329 28.02 -30.95 32.58
C PRO A 329 27.36 -29.58 33.00
N GLU A 330 28.09 -28.83 33.69
CA GLU A 330 27.99 -27.70 34.60
C GLU A 330 27.43 -26.33 34.13
N ARG A 331 26.97 -25.56 35.07
CA ARG A 331 26.34 -24.23 34.88
C ARG A 331 27.01 -23.13 35.73
N VAL A 332 26.78 -21.89 35.28
CA VAL A 332 27.07 -20.69 36.05
C VAL A 332 25.95 -19.63 35.88
N ALA A 333 25.64 -18.96 36.95
CA ALA A 333 24.56 -17.98 37.05
C ALA A 333 25.05 -16.54 37.25
N ILE A 334 24.31 -15.61 36.76
CA ILE A 334 24.50 -14.15 36.90
C ILE A 334 23.39 -13.57 37.76
N SER A 335 23.67 -12.53 38.55
CA SER A 335 22.75 -11.98 39.52
C SER A 335 21.64 -11.07 38.95
N GLU A 336 20.47 -11.11 39.59
CA GLU A 336 19.27 -10.39 39.19
C GLU A 336 19.39 -8.85 39.25
N SER A 337 20.29 -8.36 40.12
CA SER A 337 20.51 -6.93 40.31
C SER A 337 21.25 -6.27 39.13
N GLU A 338 22.18 -6.99 38.54
CA GLU A 338 22.95 -6.51 37.36
C GLU A 338 22.10 -6.50 36.12
N MET A 339 21.18 -7.45 35.98
CA MET A 339 20.23 -7.52 34.87
C MET A 339 19.24 -6.34 34.89
N LYS A 340 18.73 -6.00 36.08
CA LYS A 340 17.79 -4.88 36.25
C LYS A 340 18.43 -3.52 35.93
N ALA A 341 19.70 -3.33 36.26
CA ALA A 341 20.41 -2.07 36.00
C ALA A 341 20.55 -1.83 34.48
N ILE A 342 20.88 -2.87 33.74
CA ILE A 342 21.06 -2.78 32.27
C ILE A 342 19.73 -2.63 31.54
N VAL A 343 18.69 -3.31 32.00
CA VAL A 343 17.35 -3.16 31.43
C VAL A 343 16.87 -1.72 31.59
N SER A 344 17.07 -1.11 32.77
CA SER A 344 16.71 0.29 33.01
C SER A 344 17.50 1.29 32.15
N GLU A 345 18.79 1.03 31.93
CA GLU A 345 19.62 1.86 31.03
C GLU A 345 19.17 1.74 29.57
N LEU A 346 18.76 0.55 29.15
CA LEU A 346 18.26 0.30 27.78
C LEU A 346 16.88 0.88 27.56
N GLU A 347 16.00 0.85 28.55
CA GLU A 347 14.68 1.47 28.47
C GLU A 347 14.78 2.98 28.27
N THR A 348 15.67 3.66 29.00
CA THR A 348 15.88 5.10 28.84
C THR A 348 16.44 5.49 27.48
N LEU A 349 17.35 4.66 26.94
CA LEU A 349 17.88 4.88 25.59
C LEU A 349 16.86 4.57 24.50
N LEU A 350 15.94 3.64 24.76
CA LEU A 350 14.82 3.35 23.86
C LEU A 350 13.78 4.47 23.85
N GLU A 351 13.44 5.00 25.02
CA GLU A 351 12.53 6.15 25.11
C GLU A 351 13.11 7.38 24.38
N ASP A 352 14.41 7.61 24.51
CA ASP A 352 15.10 8.67 23.74
C ASP A 352 15.03 8.40 22.23
N ALA A 353 15.09 7.15 21.79
CA ALA A 353 14.92 6.77 20.38
C ALA A 353 13.50 7.05 19.86
N PHE A 354 12.47 6.85 20.66
CA PHE A 354 11.07 7.10 20.29
C PHE A 354 10.69 8.57 20.21
N THR A 355 11.45 9.45 20.88
CA THR A 355 11.22 10.90 20.86
C THR A 355 11.86 11.60 19.66
N LYS A 356 12.68 10.90 18.87
CA LYS A 356 13.40 11.49 17.71
C LYS A 356 12.60 11.36 16.43
N GLU A 357 12.48 12.46 15.71
CA GLU A 357 11.75 12.53 14.45
C GLU A 357 12.60 12.17 13.22
N SER A 358 13.92 12.10 13.39
CA SER A 358 14.86 11.81 12.28
C SER A 358 15.39 10.37 12.37
N LEU A 359 15.34 9.66 11.27
CA LEU A 359 15.85 8.29 11.15
C LEU A 359 17.35 8.17 11.46
N SER A 360 18.09 9.24 11.24
CA SER A 360 19.52 9.40 11.55
C SER A 360 19.79 9.39 13.05
N GLU A 361 18.99 10.12 13.80
CA GLU A 361 19.11 10.24 15.25
C GLU A 361 18.68 8.94 15.93
N VAL A 362 17.61 8.31 15.47
CA VAL A 362 17.18 6.99 15.98
C VAL A 362 18.27 5.93 15.80
N ARG A 363 18.97 5.95 14.68
CA ARG A 363 20.11 5.04 14.44
C ARG A 363 21.31 5.29 15.36
N ALA A 364 21.58 6.55 15.69
CA ALA A 364 22.63 6.88 16.65
C ALA A 364 22.31 6.31 18.04
N VAL A 365 21.08 6.41 18.49
CA VAL A 365 20.64 5.85 19.78
C VAL A 365 20.67 4.33 19.76
N LEU A 366 20.22 3.68 18.71
CA LEU A 366 20.28 2.22 18.55
C LEU A 366 21.71 1.66 18.54
N SER A 367 22.68 2.42 18.02
CA SER A 367 24.09 2.04 18.09
C SER A 367 24.66 2.06 19.51
N ARG A 368 24.18 2.98 20.36
CA ARG A 368 24.53 3.08 21.79
C ARG A 368 23.96 1.89 22.57
N ILE A 369 22.71 1.56 22.36
CA ILE A 369 22.04 0.39 22.95
C ILE A 369 22.84 -0.90 22.71
N LYS A 370 23.31 -1.10 21.49
CA LYS A 370 24.12 -2.27 21.14
C LYS A 370 25.45 -2.32 21.88
N THR A 371 26.07 -1.18 22.14
CA THR A 371 27.34 -1.11 22.85
C THR A 371 27.17 -1.49 24.33
N SER A 372 26.08 -1.07 24.96
CA SER A 372 25.75 -1.44 26.34
C SER A 372 25.46 -2.94 26.48
N LEU A 373 24.78 -3.55 25.53
CA LEU A 373 24.48 -4.97 25.52
C LEU A 373 25.72 -5.88 25.38
N ARG A 374 26.77 -5.42 24.71
CA ARG A 374 28.02 -6.20 24.53
C ARG A 374 28.83 -6.40 25.83
N LYS A 375 28.77 -5.45 26.74
CA LYS A 375 29.51 -5.53 28.01
C LYS A 375 29.06 -6.70 28.89
N PHE A 376 27.83 -7.18 28.62
CA PHE A 376 27.20 -8.19 29.47
C PHE A 376 27.46 -9.66 29.08
N GLN A 377 27.98 -9.92 27.89
CA GLN A 377 28.13 -11.29 27.39
C GLN A 377 29.34 -12.06 27.92
N SER A 378 30.18 -11.42 28.73
CA SER A 378 31.49 -12.01 29.07
C SER A 378 31.55 -12.85 30.34
N GLU A 379 30.47 -12.92 31.13
CA GLU A 379 30.61 -13.65 32.44
C GLU A 379 29.40 -14.56 32.73
N GLY A 380 29.65 -15.80 32.98
CA GLY A 380 28.75 -16.69 33.69
C GLY A 380 28.71 -18.18 33.35
N LYS A 381 29.07 -18.97 34.28
CA LYS A 381 29.14 -20.45 34.19
C LYS A 381 28.18 -21.21 35.12
N ASN A 382 27.82 -22.31 34.69
CA ASN A 382 27.27 -23.65 35.04
C ASN A 382 26.88 -24.13 36.45
N THR A 383 25.89 -25.01 36.52
CA THR A 383 25.96 -26.39 37.10
C THR A 383 24.66 -27.23 36.97
N ASN A 384 24.80 -28.52 37.20
CA ASN A 384 23.93 -29.66 36.89
C ASN A 384 23.31 -30.40 38.12
N ALA A 385 22.25 -31.13 37.94
CA ALA A 385 22.14 -32.61 38.03
C ALA A 385 20.75 -33.20 38.44
N GLY A 386 20.31 -34.17 37.80
CA GLY A 386 19.80 -35.51 38.22
C GLY A 386 18.33 -35.83 38.26
N SER A 387 17.85 -36.86 37.61
CA SER A 387 17.41 -38.15 38.16
C SER A 387 16.34 -38.94 37.35
N VAL A 388 16.07 -40.16 37.70
CA VAL A 388 15.68 -41.32 36.87
C VAL A 388 14.21 -41.74 36.98
N HIS A 389 13.40 -41.17 37.87
CA HIS A 389 12.03 -41.68 38.18
C HIS A 389 10.86 -40.95 37.43
N GLU A 390 11.16 -40.05 36.58
CA GLU A 390 10.18 -39.09 36.06
C GLU A 390 9.52 -39.52 34.71
N VAL A 391 10.12 -40.44 33.97
CA VAL A 391 9.68 -40.79 32.63
C VAL A 391 8.32 -41.49 32.57
N GLU A 392 8.09 -42.39 33.48
CA GLU A 392 6.83 -43.22 33.52
C GLU A 392 5.58 -42.37 33.86
N TYR A 393 5.75 -41.35 34.67
CA TYR A 393 4.66 -40.42 35.01
C TYR A 393 4.29 -39.51 33.84
N LEU A 394 5.31 -39.11 33.08
CA LEU A 394 5.15 -38.23 31.93
C LEU A 394 4.41 -38.88 30.77
N GLU A 395 4.62 -40.17 30.54
CA GLU A 395 3.92 -40.94 29.49
C GLU A 395 2.42 -41.10 29.75
N LYS A 396 2.01 -41.16 31.02
CA LYS A 396 0.58 -41.24 31.40
C LYS A 396 -0.14 -39.90 31.21
N THR A 397 0.52 -38.78 31.59
CA THR A 397 -0.03 -37.44 31.40
C THR A 397 -0.09 -37.04 29.94
N HIS A 398 0.80 -37.57 29.11
CA HIS A 398 0.78 -37.35 27.67
C HIS A 398 -0.51 -37.84 26.99
N THR A 399 -1.02 -39.01 27.41
CA THR A 399 -2.23 -39.57 26.82
C THR A 399 -3.51 -38.82 27.23
N GLU A 400 -3.56 -38.26 28.44
CA GLU A 400 -4.71 -37.48 28.93
C GLU A 400 -4.82 -36.13 28.19
N VAL A 401 -3.68 -35.43 28.01
CA VAL A 401 -3.62 -34.17 27.33
C VAL A 401 -3.91 -34.28 25.82
N LEU A 402 -3.59 -35.42 25.22
CA LEU A 402 -3.99 -35.73 23.83
C LEU A 402 -5.51 -35.78 23.63
N ALA A 403 -6.23 -36.40 24.57
CA ALA A 403 -7.69 -36.50 24.47
C ALA A 403 -8.40 -35.11 24.60
N GLU A 404 -7.87 -34.28 25.48
CA GLU A 404 -8.38 -32.90 25.66
C GLU A 404 -8.17 -32.04 24.42
N LEU A 405 -7.02 -32.22 23.77
CA LEU A 405 -6.66 -31.50 22.54
C LEU A 405 -7.57 -31.87 21.35
N GLU A 406 -8.01 -33.15 21.30
CA GLU A 406 -8.89 -33.61 20.23
C GLU A 406 -10.31 -33.02 20.34
N ASN A 407 -10.81 -32.81 21.56
CA ASN A 407 -12.09 -32.14 21.77
C ASN A 407 -12.06 -30.66 21.34
N LEU A 408 -11.01 -29.91 21.72
CA LEU A 408 -10.88 -28.53 21.34
C LEU A 408 -10.76 -28.34 19.84
N LYS A 409 -10.15 -29.30 19.13
CA LYS A 409 -10.09 -29.26 17.65
C LYS A 409 -11.48 -29.38 17.02
N LYS A 410 -12.37 -30.20 17.58
CA LYS A 410 -13.75 -30.35 17.07
C LYS A 410 -14.54 -29.05 17.24
N GLU A 411 -14.44 -28.43 18.40
CA GLU A 411 -15.09 -27.13 18.65
C GLU A 411 -14.56 -26.04 17.72
N GLU A 412 -13.25 -26.03 17.47
CA GLU A 412 -12.64 -25.08 16.55
C GLU A 412 -13.16 -25.23 15.11
N GLU A 413 -13.42 -26.46 14.67
CA GLU A 413 -14.00 -26.71 13.34
C GLU A 413 -15.42 -26.14 13.20
N VAL A 414 -16.23 -26.20 14.28
CA VAL A 414 -17.58 -25.62 14.28
C VAL A 414 -17.51 -24.10 14.11
N PHE A 415 -16.69 -23.43 14.94
CA PHE A 415 -16.53 -21.97 14.85
C PHE A 415 -15.98 -21.51 13.50
N ASN A 416 -15.07 -22.29 12.92
CA ASN A 416 -14.54 -21.98 11.60
C ASN A 416 -15.61 -22.03 10.50
N ARG A 417 -16.54 -23.00 10.62
CA ARG A 417 -17.66 -23.12 9.67
C ARG A 417 -18.61 -21.93 9.80
N GLU A 418 -19.00 -21.59 11.03
CA GLU A 418 -19.88 -20.45 11.29
C GLU A 418 -19.27 -19.13 10.81
N ILE A 419 -17.95 -18.94 11.02
CA ILE A 419 -17.23 -17.74 10.53
C ILE A 419 -17.22 -17.72 8.99
N LEU A 420 -17.10 -18.88 8.34
CA LEU A 420 -17.14 -18.94 6.89
C LEU A 420 -18.53 -18.52 6.37
N GLU A 421 -19.60 -19.06 6.97
CA GLU A 421 -20.98 -18.72 6.60
C GLU A 421 -21.28 -17.22 6.77
N ILE A 422 -20.79 -16.62 7.88
CA ILE A 422 -20.96 -15.18 8.10
C ILE A 422 -20.15 -14.38 7.05
N LYS A 423 -18.94 -14.82 6.70
CA LYS A 423 -18.11 -14.17 5.66
C LYS A 423 -18.77 -14.23 4.28
N GLU A 424 -19.35 -15.39 3.95
CA GLU A 424 -20.11 -15.54 2.70
C GLU A 424 -21.35 -14.61 2.69
N ALA A 425 -22.07 -14.56 3.82
CA ALA A 425 -23.22 -13.68 3.96
C ALA A 425 -22.86 -12.18 3.89
N ILE A 426 -21.70 -11.80 4.41
CA ILE A 426 -21.18 -10.43 4.27
C ILE A 426 -20.81 -10.15 2.81
N GLN A 427 -20.19 -11.12 2.14
CA GLN A 427 -19.78 -10.96 0.74
C GLN A 427 -21.01 -10.85 -0.20
N GLU A 428 -22.07 -11.59 0.11
CA GLU A 428 -23.33 -11.49 -0.62
C GLU A 428 -24.00 -10.12 -0.41
N GLU A 429 -23.95 -9.60 0.82
CA GLU A 429 -24.49 -8.27 1.15
C GLU A 429 -23.68 -7.14 0.47
N ILE A 430 -22.33 -7.28 0.44
CA ILE A 430 -21.45 -6.37 -0.29
C ILE A 430 -21.76 -6.39 -1.79
N GLN A 431 -22.05 -7.58 -2.34
CA GLN A 431 -22.44 -7.69 -3.76
C GLN A 431 -23.79 -6.99 -4.00
N LYS A 432 -24.77 -7.24 -3.14
CA LYS A 432 -26.08 -6.55 -3.21
C LYS A 432 -25.91 -5.03 -3.03
N GLY A 433 -25.03 -4.62 -2.11
CA GLY A 433 -24.67 -3.23 -1.92
C GLY A 433 -24.05 -2.60 -3.19
N ARG A 434 -23.16 -3.34 -3.85
CA ARG A 434 -22.57 -2.89 -5.12
C ARG A 434 -23.56 -2.81 -6.27
N GLU A 435 -24.51 -3.74 -6.34
CA GLU A 435 -25.58 -3.67 -7.34
C GLU A 435 -26.47 -2.46 -7.08
N LEU A 436 -26.85 -2.24 -5.83
CA LEU A 436 -27.61 -1.06 -5.43
C LEU A 436 -26.81 0.24 -5.67
N GLU A 437 -25.51 0.23 -5.41
CA GLU A 437 -24.63 1.37 -5.75
C GLU A 437 -24.54 1.59 -7.26
N ARG A 438 -24.50 0.52 -8.06
CA ARG A 438 -24.52 0.64 -9.52
C ARG A 438 -25.85 1.21 -10.00
N GLU A 439 -26.96 0.74 -9.46
CA GLU A 439 -28.26 1.32 -9.76
C GLU A 439 -28.33 2.78 -9.35
N ARG A 440 -27.85 3.09 -8.15
CA ARG A 440 -27.74 4.49 -7.70
C ARG A 440 -26.77 5.30 -8.55
N PHE A 441 -25.68 4.70 -8.96
CA PHE A 441 -24.75 5.34 -9.88
C PHE A 441 -25.43 5.66 -11.23
N THR A 442 -26.17 4.71 -11.80
CA THR A 442 -26.92 4.95 -13.03
C THR A 442 -27.99 6.04 -12.85
N GLN A 443 -28.68 6.03 -11.71
CA GLN A 443 -29.63 7.10 -11.38
C GLN A 443 -28.93 8.45 -11.13
N ARG A 444 -27.76 8.44 -10.51
CA ARG A 444 -26.93 9.66 -10.37
C ARG A 444 -26.42 10.16 -11.72
N VAL A 445 -26.03 9.25 -12.61
CA VAL A 445 -25.65 9.64 -13.98
C VAL A 445 -26.83 10.26 -14.69
N LYS A 446 -28.03 9.63 -14.62
CA LYS A 446 -29.25 10.18 -15.20
C LYS A 446 -29.67 11.51 -14.55
N HIS A 447 -29.51 11.62 -13.24
CA HIS A 447 -29.69 12.89 -12.53
C HIS A 447 -28.72 13.94 -13.05
N GLN A 448 -27.44 13.56 -13.21
CA GLN A 448 -26.42 14.46 -13.74
C GLN A 448 -26.71 14.86 -15.19
N GLU A 449 -27.17 13.91 -16.02
CA GLU A 449 -27.60 14.20 -17.40
C GLU A 449 -28.76 15.17 -17.44
N LEU A 450 -29.79 14.98 -16.59
CA LEU A 450 -30.93 15.86 -16.49
C LEU A 450 -30.54 17.23 -15.92
N VAL A 451 -29.64 17.26 -14.93
CA VAL A 451 -29.09 18.53 -14.40
C VAL A 451 -28.31 19.24 -15.50
N SER A 452 -27.47 18.53 -16.27
CA SER A 452 -26.73 19.13 -17.37
C SER A 452 -27.64 19.60 -18.50
N ALA A 453 -28.72 18.85 -18.79
CA ALA A 453 -29.75 19.29 -19.75
C ALA A 453 -30.51 20.53 -19.26
N LEU A 454 -30.83 20.60 -17.97
CA LEU A 454 -31.43 21.78 -17.33
C LEU A 454 -30.47 22.97 -17.33
N GLU A 455 -29.19 22.74 -17.08
CA GLU A 455 -28.15 23.77 -17.20
C GLU A 455 -28.04 24.27 -18.64
N LEU A 456 -28.09 23.36 -19.63
CA LEU A 456 -28.14 23.75 -21.05
C LEU A 456 -29.36 24.58 -21.39
N ILE A 457 -30.55 24.24 -20.88
CA ILE A 457 -31.77 25.04 -21.07
C ILE A 457 -31.69 26.35 -20.26
N ASN A 458 -31.09 26.32 -19.07
CA ASN A 458 -30.86 27.56 -18.32
C ASN A 458 -29.86 28.45 -19.06
N ILE A 459 -28.79 27.87 -19.62
CA ILE A 459 -27.84 28.59 -20.48
C ILE A 459 -28.54 29.14 -21.74
N LYS A 460 -29.42 28.32 -22.37
CA LYS A 460 -30.26 28.77 -23.48
C LYS A 460 -31.21 29.85 -22.99
N GLY A 461 -31.79 29.67 -21.80
CA GLY A 461 -32.67 30.68 -21.17
C GLY A 461 -31.92 31.94 -20.77
N GLU A 462 -30.69 31.80 -20.26
CA GLU A 462 -29.81 32.94 -20.02
C GLU A 462 -29.39 33.63 -21.32
N ASN A 463 -29.15 32.81 -22.36
CA ASN A 463 -28.87 33.36 -23.68
C ASN A 463 -30.06 34.08 -24.28
N LEU A 464 -31.27 33.50 -24.10
CA LEU A 464 -32.50 34.16 -24.49
C LEU A 464 -32.77 35.38 -23.63
N ALA A 465 -32.51 35.28 -22.31
CA ALA A 465 -32.62 36.41 -21.38
C ALA A 465 -31.60 37.50 -21.72
N LYS A 466 -30.36 37.12 -22.00
CA LYS A 466 -29.33 38.03 -22.50
C LYS A 466 -29.72 38.62 -23.86
N ARG A 467 -30.38 37.79 -24.70
CA ARG A 467 -30.86 38.27 -26.00
C ARG A 467 -32.06 39.21 -25.81
N VAL A 468 -32.94 38.91 -24.83
CA VAL A 468 -34.02 39.84 -24.41
C VAL A 468 -33.43 41.08 -23.75
N GLU A 469 -32.42 40.91 -22.89
CA GLU A 469 -31.70 42.05 -22.29
C GLU A 469 -30.93 42.86 -23.34
N ALA A 470 -30.32 42.19 -24.31
CA ALA A 470 -29.66 42.84 -25.43
C ALA A 470 -30.66 43.57 -26.32
N PHE A 471 -31.85 42.96 -26.57
CA PHE A 471 -32.94 43.59 -27.27
C PHE A 471 -33.51 44.78 -26.50
N GLU A 472 -33.70 44.66 -25.19
CA GLU A 472 -34.06 45.75 -24.31
C GLU A 472 -32.96 46.79 -24.20
N PHE A 473 -31.69 46.33 -24.26
CA PHE A 473 -30.54 47.21 -24.31
C PHE A 473 -30.43 47.95 -25.64
N GLU A 474 -30.64 47.26 -26.77
CA GLU A 474 -30.73 47.88 -28.10
C GLU A 474 -31.89 48.88 -28.18
N LEU A 475 -33.03 48.52 -27.57
CA LEU A 475 -34.15 49.44 -27.40
C LEU A 475 -33.80 50.65 -26.52
N LYS A 476 -33.04 50.40 -25.42
CA LYS A 476 -32.58 51.48 -24.54
C LYS A 476 -31.52 52.33 -25.21
N GLU A 477 -30.54 51.67 -25.86
CA GLU A 477 -29.47 52.34 -26.58
C GLU A 477 -30.00 53.12 -27.79
N GLY A 478 -30.95 52.51 -28.50
CA GLY A 478 -31.67 53.17 -29.53
C GLY A 478 -32.55 54.33 -29.02
N SER A 479 -33.11 54.23 -27.81
CA SER A 479 -33.80 55.32 -27.17
C SER A 479 -32.88 56.44 -26.71
N VAL A 480 -31.60 56.09 -26.43
CA VAL A 480 -30.56 57.09 -26.13
C VAL A 480 -30.02 57.76 -27.39
N LEU A 481 -29.87 56.98 -28.47
CA LEU A 481 -29.28 57.44 -29.73
C LEU A 481 -30.30 58.12 -30.66
N VAL A 482 -31.58 57.70 -30.57
CA VAL A 482 -32.67 58.12 -31.47
C VAL A 482 -33.75 58.93 -30.73
N GLY A 483 -33.67 59.02 -29.38
CA GLY A 483 -34.67 59.63 -28.54
C GLY A 483 -35.87 58.72 -28.24
N ALA A 484 -36.88 59.26 -27.54
CA ALA A 484 -38.05 58.49 -27.09
C ALA A 484 -38.92 57.92 -28.25
N ASP A 485 -38.64 58.32 -29.47
CA ASP A 485 -39.37 57.91 -30.68
C ASP A 485 -39.13 56.42 -31.07
N ILE A 486 -38.09 55.78 -30.55
CA ILE A 486 -37.92 54.32 -30.73
C ILE A 486 -38.94 53.51 -29.95
N LEU A 487 -39.45 54.05 -28.80
CA LEU A 487 -40.45 53.35 -28.01
C LEU A 487 -41.81 53.32 -28.74
N LEU A 488 -42.02 54.16 -29.75
CA LEU A 488 -43.18 54.17 -30.64
C LEU A 488 -43.25 53.00 -31.63
N PHE A 489 -42.16 52.15 -31.70
CA PHE A 489 -42.25 50.88 -32.44
C PHE A 489 -43.35 49.94 -31.89
N LYS A 490 -43.71 50.06 -30.60
CA LYS A 490 -44.82 49.31 -30.00
C LYS A 490 -46.19 49.81 -30.49
N GLU A 491 -46.30 51.07 -30.83
CA GLU A 491 -47.51 51.70 -31.31
C GLU A 491 -47.62 51.74 -32.83
N PHE A 492 -46.59 51.25 -33.52
CA PHE A 492 -46.61 51.12 -34.96
C PHE A 492 -47.58 50.00 -35.34
N GLU A 493 -48.84 50.38 -35.62
CA GLU A 493 -49.81 49.45 -36.17
C GLU A 493 -49.40 49.06 -37.57
N PHE A 494 -49.06 47.82 -37.72
CA PHE A 494 -48.85 47.21 -39.00
C PHE A 494 -50.17 46.64 -39.48
N GLU A 495 -51.06 47.49 -39.90
CA GLU A 495 -52.26 47.14 -40.69
C GLU A 495 -51.91 47.28 -42.16
N GLY A 496 -51.72 46.21 -42.84
CA GLY A 496 -51.70 46.23 -44.26
C GLY A 496 -50.65 45.35 -44.89
N GLN A 497 -50.94 44.91 -46.09
CA GLN A 497 -49.99 44.27 -46.98
C GLN A 497 -48.76 45.14 -47.13
N ILE A 498 -47.60 44.53 -46.85
CA ILE A 498 -46.31 45.16 -46.99
C ILE A 498 -46.18 45.64 -48.42
N ASP A 499 -46.11 46.96 -48.65
CA ASP A 499 -45.74 47.45 -49.98
C ASP A 499 -44.26 47.07 -50.26
N GLU A 500 -44.11 46.03 -51.10
CA GLU A 500 -42.81 45.40 -51.40
C GLU A 500 -41.83 46.42 -51.96
N VAL A 501 -42.28 47.49 -52.60
CA VAL A 501 -41.39 48.48 -53.24
C VAL A 501 -40.78 49.42 -52.20
N LEU A 502 -41.55 49.88 -51.25
CA LEU A 502 -41.06 50.68 -50.11
C LEU A 502 -40.23 49.84 -49.13
N GLN A 503 -40.59 48.57 -48.97
CA GLN A 503 -39.80 47.65 -48.19
C GLN A 503 -38.50 47.27 -48.95
N ASP A 504 -38.55 47.18 -50.27
CA ASP A 504 -37.34 46.89 -51.07
C ASP A 504 -36.40 48.12 -51.08
N GLU A 505 -36.89 49.36 -51.04
CA GLU A 505 -36.02 50.52 -50.90
C GLU A 505 -35.45 50.63 -49.49
N LEU A 506 -36.23 50.37 -48.48
CA LEU A 506 -35.75 50.27 -47.09
C LEU A 506 -34.83 49.06 -46.93
N LYS A 507 -35.20 47.93 -47.55
CA LYS A 507 -34.37 46.72 -47.60
C LYS A 507 -33.08 46.96 -48.38
N LYS A 508 -33.14 47.65 -49.52
CA LYS A 508 -31.95 48.03 -50.27
C LYS A 508 -31.05 49.01 -49.53
N LYS A 509 -31.63 49.95 -48.80
CA LYS A 509 -30.86 50.83 -47.89
C LYS A 509 -30.30 50.02 -46.72
N ILE A 510 -31.10 49.20 -46.09
CA ILE A 510 -30.74 48.29 -45.06
C ILE A 510 -29.71 47.27 -45.60
N GLU A 511 -29.95 46.69 -46.80
CA GLU A 511 -29.03 45.74 -47.41
C GLU A 511 -27.71 46.38 -47.89
N ARG A 512 -27.75 47.60 -48.38
CA ARG A 512 -26.50 48.33 -48.67
C ARG A 512 -25.63 48.60 -47.46
N ILE A 513 -26.29 48.82 -46.32
CA ILE A 513 -25.61 49.01 -45.06
C ILE A 513 -25.31 47.63 -44.46
N LYS A 514 -26.20 46.63 -44.62
CA LYS A 514 -26.01 45.23 -44.28
C LYS A 514 -24.87 44.59 -45.09
N ILE A 515 -24.80 44.82 -46.40
CA ILE A 515 -23.70 44.34 -47.25
C ILE A 515 -22.39 44.93 -46.76
N LYS A 516 -22.33 46.21 -46.41
CA LYS A 516 -21.19 46.80 -45.76
C LYS A 516 -20.93 46.24 -44.37
N LEU A 517 -21.94 45.79 -43.69
CA LEU A 517 -21.89 45.10 -42.42
C LEU A 517 -21.57 43.59 -42.60
N GLU A 518 -22.11 42.94 -43.64
CA GLU A 518 -21.80 41.54 -44.01
C GLU A 518 -20.38 41.40 -44.59
N GLU A 519 -19.94 42.27 -45.48
CA GLU A 519 -18.56 42.31 -45.95
C GLU A 519 -17.57 42.52 -44.79
N SER A 520 -18.08 43.10 -43.70
CA SER A 520 -17.31 43.25 -42.47
C SER A 520 -17.53 42.12 -41.47
N GLY A 521 -18.38 41.15 -41.78
CA GLY A 521 -18.69 40.00 -40.92
C GLY A 521 -19.65 40.28 -39.78
N LEU A 522 -20.54 41.23 -39.92
CA LEU A 522 -21.38 41.78 -38.82
C LEU A 522 -22.74 41.15 -38.67
N ALA A 523 -23.20 40.27 -39.57
CA ALA A 523 -24.46 39.52 -39.38
C ALA A 523 -24.41 38.62 -38.14
N SER A 524 -23.22 38.23 -37.68
CA SER A 524 -22.99 37.39 -36.54
C SER A 524 -22.23 38.10 -35.38
N SER A 525 -22.37 39.44 -35.27
CA SER A 525 -21.57 40.19 -34.28
C SER A 525 -21.81 39.74 -32.83
N ALA A 526 -23.02 39.37 -32.49
CA ALA A 526 -23.36 38.86 -31.16
C ALA A 526 -22.87 37.41 -30.97
N GLU A 527 -22.85 36.61 -32.04
CA GLU A 527 -22.30 35.26 -32.04
C GLU A 527 -20.76 35.32 -31.98
N VAL A 528 -20.14 36.18 -32.77
CA VAL A 528 -18.69 36.39 -32.77
C VAL A 528 -18.21 36.98 -31.43
N GLU A 529 -18.98 37.93 -30.87
CA GLU A 529 -18.70 38.49 -29.55
C GLU A 529 -18.80 37.40 -28.48
N LYS A 530 -19.86 36.63 -28.49
CA LYS A 530 -20.07 35.51 -27.57
C LYS A 530 -19.00 34.40 -27.80
N GLU A 531 -18.75 34.08 -29.06
CA GLU A 531 -17.71 33.12 -29.42
C GLU A 531 -16.32 33.60 -29.00
N TYR A 532 -16.06 34.91 -29.13
CA TYR A 532 -14.83 35.51 -28.65
C TYR A 532 -14.71 35.46 -27.13
N GLU A 533 -15.81 35.78 -26.40
CA GLU A 533 -15.85 35.67 -24.94
C GLU A 533 -15.72 34.25 -24.47
N ASP A 534 -16.42 33.29 -25.07
CA ASP A 534 -16.35 31.88 -24.78
C ASP A 534 -14.90 31.33 -25.03
N MET A 535 -14.32 31.76 -26.16
CA MET A 535 -12.95 31.37 -26.51
C MET A 535 -11.91 32.06 -25.61
N MET A 536 -12.13 33.29 -25.22
CA MET A 536 -11.25 34.01 -24.31
C MET A 536 -11.31 33.40 -22.90
N GLN A 537 -12.51 33.06 -22.41
CA GLN A 537 -12.68 32.34 -21.15
C GLN A 537 -11.99 30.95 -21.21
N ARG A 538 -12.14 30.27 -22.35
CA ARG A 538 -11.47 28.99 -22.57
C ARG A 538 -9.94 29.13 -22.60
N ASP A 539 -9.39 30.16 -23.26
CA ASP A 539 -7.94 30.40 -23.27
C ASP A 539 -7.43 30.76 -21.87
N GLN A 540 -8.18 31.58 -21.11
CA GLN A 540 -7.85 31.90 -19.73
C GLN A 540 -7.91 30.66 -18.82
N PHE A 541 -8.90 29.79 -19.01
CA PHE A 541 -8.99 28.50 -18.30
C PHE A 541 -7.78 27.64 -18.60
N LEU A 542 -7.47 27.44 -19.90
CA LEU A 542 -6.31 26.65 -20.32
C LEU A 542 -4.98 27.26 -19.83
N ALA A 543 -4.88 28.60 -19.82
CA ALA A 543 -3.72 29.29 -19.27
C ALA A 543 -3.53 29.00 -17.79
N LYS A 544 -4.59 29.07 -17.03
CA LYS A 544 -4.61 28.76 -15.59
C LYS A 544 -4.28 27.29 -15.34
N GLU A 545 -4.86 26.39 -16.13
CA GLU A 545 -4.59 24.95 -16.06
C GLU A 545 -3.09 24.66 -16.27
N ILE A 546 -2.46 25.32 -17.28
CA ILE A 546 -1.02 25.21 -17.53
C ILE A 546 -0.21 25.73 -16.33
N GLU A 547 -0.63 26.84 -15.74
CA GLU A 547 0.04 27.40 -14.57
C GLU A 547 -0.06 26.45 -13.35
N ASP A 548 -1.26 25.89 -13.10
CA ASP A 548 -1.51 24.96 -11.99
C ASP A 548 -0.76 23.63 -12.20
N LEU A 549 -0.73 23.12 -13.44
CA LEU A 549 0.08 21.95 -13.80
C LEU A 549 1.57 22.23 -13.65
N SER A 550 2.04 23.40 -14.08
CA SER A 550 3.45 23.80 -13.93
C SER A 550 3.87 23.85 -12.44
N LYS A 551 3.05 24.45 -11.58
CA LYS A 551 3.28 24.47 -10.13
C LYS A 551 3.28 23.07 -9.54
N SER A 552 2.39 22.21 -10.02
CA SER A 552 2.31 20.81 -9.59
C SER A 552 3.57 20.02 -9.99
N ILE A 553 4.05 20.21 -11.22
CA ILE A 553 5.29 19.63 -11.73
C ILE A 553 6.48 20.09 -10.89
N GLU A 554 6.58 21.40 -10.62
CA GLU A 554 7.65 21.96 -9.81
C GLU A 554 7.64 21.40 -8.37
N SER A 555 6.43 21.31 -7.76
CA SER A 555 6.26 20.74 -6.43
C SER A 555 6.62 19.26 -6.39
N LEU A 556 6.24 18.48 -7.41
CA LEU A 556 6.57 17.06 -7.51
C LEU A 556 8.09 16.86 -7.71
N ASN A 557 8.73 17.68 -8.55
CA ASN A 557 10.17 17.65 -8.73
C ASN A 557 10.92 18.00 -7.44
N ALA A 558 10.50 19.05 -6.74
CA ALA A 558 11.07 19.43 -5.45
C ALA A 558 10.91 18.30 -4.42
N LEU A 559 9.74 17.68 -4.35
CA LEU A 559 9.49 16.53 -3.48
C LEU A 559 10.41 15.34 -3.81
N MET A 560 10.60 15.05 -5.11
CA MET A 560 11.48 13.94 -5.53
C MET A 560 12.95 14.22 -5.16
N VAL A 561 13.41 15.46 -5.31
CA VAL A 561 14.77 15.86 -4.90
C VAL A 561 14.93 15.69 -3.39
N ASP A 562 13.98 16.18 -2.59
CA ASP A 562 14.00 16.05 -1.13
C ASP A 562 14.01 14.58 -0.70
N LEU A 563 13.15 13.75 -1.32
CA LEU A 563 13.10 12.31 -1.03
C LEU A 563 14.41 11.59 -1.40
N ARG A 564 15.03 11.95 -2.54
CA ARG A 564 16.33 11.38 -2.95
C ARG A 564 17.44 11.78 -1.99
N GLN A 565 17.46 13.04 -1.58
CA GLN A 565 18.41 13.52 -0.59
C GLN A 565 18.24 12.81 0.75
N LYS A 566 17.01 12.66 1.23
CA LYS A 566 16.70 11.87 2.43
C LYS A 566 17.17 10.43 2.34
N ILE A 567 16.91 9.76 1.21
CA ILE A 567 17.43 8.41 0.99
C ILE A 567 18.95 8.37 1.13
N ASP A 568 19.68 9.30 0.47
CA ASP A 568 21.15 9.32 0.49
C ASP A 568 21.70 9.63 1.91
N GLU A 569 21.06 10.51 2.65
CA GLU A 569 21.45 10.85 4.02
C GLU A 569 21.19 9.70 4.98
N GLU A 570 19.95 9.18 4.99
CA GLU A 570 19.56 8.05 5.85
C GLU A 570 20.33 6.78 5.50
N PHE A 571 20.62 6.56 4.22
CA PHE A 571 21.45 5.45 3.77
C PHE A 571 22.89 5.56 4.31
N LYS A 572 23.55 6.73 4.18
CA LYS A 572 24.90 6.96 4.68
C LYS A 572 24.99 6.74 6.20
N GLU A 573 24.02 7.28 6.92
CA GLU A 573 23.97 7.09 8.36
C GLU A 573 23.61 5.67 8.74
N GLY A 574 22.71 5.05 7.98
CA GLY A 574 22.32 3.66 8.16
C GLY A 574 23.51 2.72 8.00
N ILE A 575 24.32 2.90 6.97
CA ILE A 575 25.54 2.11 6.78
C ILE A 575 26.49 2.28 7.96
N LYS A 576 26.68 3.49 8.47
CA LYS A 576 27.56 3.69 9.65
C LYS A 576 27.05 2.88 10.85
N LYS A 577 25.75 2.91 11.11
CA LYS A 577 25.13 2.15 12.19
C LYS A 577 25.21 0.64 11.97
N ILE A 578 24.90 0.19 10.73
CA ILE A 578 25.04 -1.22 10.37
C ILE A 578 26.50 -1.66 10.55
N ASN A 579 27.48 -0.84 10.20
CA ASN A 579 28.88 -1.18 10.36
C ASN A 579 29.27 -1.38 11.84
N VAL A 580 28.77 -0.53 12.72
CA VAL A 580 28.99 -0.68 14.16
C VAL A 580 28.40 -2.01 14.65
N GLU A 581 27.16 -2.29 14.26
CA GLU A 581 26.46 -3.52 14.66
C GLU A 581 27.10 -4.76 14.01
N PHE A 582 27.46 -4.67 12.76
CA PHE A 582 28.09 -5.76 12.00
C PHE A 582 29.45 -6.13 12.60
N GLN A 583 30.27 -5.12 12.89
CA GLN A 583 31.54 -5.33 13.58
C GLN A 583 31.35 -6.04 14.93
N GLN A 584 30.31 -5.68 15.65
CA GLN A 584 30.03 -6.25 16.96
C GLN A 584 29.55 -7.70 16.87
N PHE A 585 28.58 -7.97 15.99
CA PHE A 585 28.09 -9.33 15.80
C PHE A 585 29.18 -10.23 15.20
N PHE A 586 29.97 -9.68 14.28
CA PHE A 586 31.09 -10.41 13.70
C PHE A 586 32.15 -10.79 14.75
N ALA A 587 32.56 -9.83 15.59
CA ALA A 587 33.49 -10.06 16.65
C ALA A 587 32.96 -11.07 17.70
N LEU A 588 31.67 -11.07 17.97
CA LEU A 588 31.02 -12.05 18.84
C LEU A 588 31.12 -13.46 18.26
N MET A 589 30.83 -13.61 16.97
CA MET A 589 30.82 -14.91 16.30
C MET A 589 32.22 -15.48 16.16
N PHE A 590 33.19 -14.68 15.74
CA PHE A 590 34.53 -15.13 15.44
C PHE A 590 35.53 -14.94 16.59
N GLY A 591 35.10 -14.31 17.69
CA GLY A 591 36.00 -14.02 18.80
C GLY A 591 36.97 -12.89 18.50
N GLY A 592 36.64 -12.01 17.57
CA GLY A 592 37.43 -10.87 17.09
C GLY A 592 37.33 -10.70 15.57
N GLY A 593 38.31 -10.02 14.98
CA GLY A 593 38.30 -9.71 13.54
C GLY A 593 37.65 -8.39 13.23
N ASN A 594 37.56 -8.06 11.95
CA ASN A 594 36.94 -6.82 11.48
C ASN A 594 35.95 -7.08 10.34
N ALA A 595 34.83 -6.43 10.36
CA ALA A 595 33.80 -6.54 9.34
C ALA A 595 33.15 -5.18 9.10
N ASN A 596 33.08 -4.76 7.84
CA ASN A 596 32.43 -3.52 7.47
C ASN A 596 31.83 -3.58 6.06
N LEU A 597 30.91 -2.69 5.82
CA LEU A 597 30.34 -2.39 4.50
C LEU A 597 30.99 -1.12 3.96
N SER A 598 31.40 -1.15 2.71
CA SER A 598 31.89 0.03 1.98
C SER A 598 31.01 0.31 0.76
N VAL A 599 30.76 1.59 0.50
CA VAL A 599 30.05 2.03 -0.70
C VAL A 599 31.05 2.07 -1.86
N VAL A 600 30.75 1.33 -2.91
CA VAL A 600 31.55 1.31 -4.14
C VAL A 600 30.74 1.92 -5.27
N VAL A 601 31.42 2.59 -6.19
CA VAL A 601 30.81 3.15 -7.38
C VAL A 601 31.25 2.30 -8.57
N GLU A 602 30.31 1.63 -9.17
CA GLU A 602 30.57 0.84 -10.37
C GLU A 602 30.31 1.70 -11.62
N ASN A 603 31.34 1.85 -12.44
CA ASN A 603 31.17 2.39 -13.78
C ASN A 603 30.55 1.31 -14.66
N LYS A 604 29.33 1.52 -15.15
CA LYS A 604 28.78 0.66 -16.22
C LYS A 604 29.74 0.65 -17.39
N LYS A 605 30.48 -0.43 -17.59
CA LYS A 605 31.13 -0.68 -18.88
C LYS A 605 30.02 -0.69 -19.92
N ARG A 606 30.06 0.25 -20.88
CA ARG A 606 29.20 0.20 -22.07
C ARG A 606 29.21 -1.24 -22.59
N LYS A 607 28.05 -1.87 -22.71
CA LYS A 607 27.95 -3.07 -23.54
C LYS A 607 28.49 -2.70 -24.91
N GLN A 608 29.53 -3.38 -25.33
CA GLN A 608 29.98 -3.29 -26.72
C GLN A 608 28.77 -3.67 -27.56
N VAL A 609 28.22 -2.70 -28.24
CA VAL A 609 27.27 -2.93 -29.33
C VAL A 609 28.10 -3.62 -30.39
N ASN A 610 27.66 -4.80 -30.83
CA ASN A 610 28.26 -5.51 -31.96
C ASN A 610 28.29 -4.57 -33.17
N GLU A 611 29.43 -4.53 -33.86
CA GLU A 611 29.76 -3.64 -34.98
C GLU A 611 28.97 -3.94 -36.28
N ASP A 612 27.75 -4.46 -36.21
CA ASP A 612 27.00 -4.86 -37.40
C ASP A 612 25.73 -4.04 -37.69
N ASP A 613 25.46 -2.94 -36.98
CA ASP A 613 24.34 -2.03 -37.32
C ASP A 613 24.87 -0.63 -37.71
N GLU A 614 25.21 -0.47 -38.99
CA GLU A 614 25.37 0.81 -39.65
C GLU A 614 23.98 1.48 -39.80
N GLU A 615 23.56 2.31 -38.85
CA GLU A 615 22.71 3.47 -39.17
C GLU A 615 22.77 4.46 -37.99
N GLY A 616 23.21 5.66 -38.33
CA GLY A 616 23.51 6.70 -37.38
C GLY A 616 22.33 7.16 -36.55
N THR A 617 22.52 7.14 -35.24
CA THR A 617 21.66 7.90 -34.34
C THR A 617 22.47 8.48 -33.20
N SER A 618 22.45 9.78 -33.12
CA SER A 618 22.64 10.72 -32.02
C SER A 618 23.36 10.16 -30.77
N LEU A 619 24.49 10.76 -30.49
CA LEU A 619 25.13 10.76 -29.19
C LEU A 619 24.08 11.21 -28.14
N ASP A 620 23.53 10.22 -27.46
CA ASP A 620 22.72 10.45 -26.27
C ASP A 620 23.69 10.86 -25.14
N ASP A 621 23.75 12.14 -24.88
CA ASP A 621 24.53 12.79 -23.83
C ASP A 621 23.83 12.62 -22.46
N SER A 622 23.21 11.47 -22.23
CA SER A 622 22.66 11.14 -20.92
C SER A 622 23.82 11.00 -19.92
N PRO A 623 23.75 11.67 -18.77
CA PRO A 623 24.78 11.58 -17.75
C PRO A 623 24.96 10.12 -17.35
N ILE A 624 26.21 9.66 -17.31
CA ILE A 624 26.59 8.31 -16.87
C ILE A 624 26.02 8.14 -15.45
N GLU A 625 24.94 7.38 -15.30
CA GLU A 625 24.43 7.03 -13.98
C GLU A 625 25.48 6.14 -13.28
N LEU A 626 26.20 6.75 -12.37
CA LEU A 626 27.11 6.08 -11.47
C LEU A 626 26.28 5.21 -10.51
N GLU A 627 26.18 3.93 -10.79
CA GLU A 627 25.50 3.00 -9.88
C GLU A 627 26.37 2.79 -8.64
N LYS A 628 25.88 3.29 -7.49
CA LYS A 628 26.51 3.06 -6.19
C LYS A 628 26.11 1.67 -5.71
N GLY A 629 27.08 0.83 -5.39
CA GLY A 629 26.87 -0.51 -4.80
C GLY A 629 27.42 -0.61 -3.38
N ILE A 630 27.26 -1.76 -2.76
CA ILE A 630 27.86 -2.10 -1.45
C ILE A 630 28.80 -3.29 -1.59
N GLU A 631 29.98 -3.14 -1.04
CA GLU A 631 30.96 -4.20 -0.87
C GLU A 631 31.10 -4.56 0.61
N ILE A 632 31.24 -5.86 0.87
CA ILE A 632 31.43 -6.40 2.21
C ILE A 632 32.90 -6.73 2.40
N ASN A 633 33.53 -6.12 3.39
CA ASN A 633 34.93 -6.36 3.74
C ASN A 633 35.01 -7.05 5.10
N VAL A 634 35.62 -8.20 5.15
CA VAL A 634 35.80 -8.98 6.39
C VAL A 634 37.25 -9.44 6.57
N SER A 635 37.70 -9.45 7.82
CA SER A 635 39.01 -9.95 8.22
C SER A 635 38.86 -10.79 9.46
N LEU A 636 39.16 -12.08 9.34
CA LEU A 636 39.09 -13.00 10.47
C LEU A 636 40.32 -12.80 11.41
N PRO A 637 40.19 -13.10 12.73
CA PRO A 637 41.25 -12.87 13.69
C PRO A 637 42.54 -13.60 13.36
N HIS A 638 42.45 -14.79 12.73
CA HIS A 638 43.58 -15.67 12.48
C HIS A 638 43.85 -15.94 10.99
N LYS A 639 43.12 -15.28 10.08
CA LYS A 639 43.20 -15.52 8.64
C LYS A 639 42.99 -14.19 7.87
N LYS A 640 43.99 -13.82 7.09
CA LYS A 640 43.82 -12.72 6.14
C LYS A 640 42.96 -13.19 4.98
N VAL A 641 41.72 -12.70 4.93
CA VAL A 641 40.77 -12.96 3.85
C VAL A 641 40.92 -11.83 2.84
N LYS A 642 41.24 -12.15 1.59
CA LYS A 642 41.30 -11.14 0.51
C LYS A 642 39.94 -11.00 -0.22
N GLU A 643 39.20 -12.09 -0.28
CA GLU A 643 37.92 -12.16 -0.99
C GLU A 643 36.92 -13.00 -0.18
N LEU A 644 35.63 -12.63 -0.25
CA LEU A 644 34.53 -13.35 0.42
C LEU A 644 34.47 -14.85 0.01
N HIS A 645 34.86 -15.16 -1.21
CA HIS A 645 34.89 -16.55 -1.71
C HIS A 645 35.91 -17.44 -1.03
N SER A 646 36.91 -16.87 -0.35
CA SER A 646 37.92 -17.61 0.39
C SER A 646 37.48 -18.04 1.80
N LEU A 647 36.31 -17.66 2.22
CA LEU A 647 35.68 -18.10 3.46
C LEU A 647 35.16 -19.53 3.32
N SER A 648 35.32 -20.35 4.36
CA SER A 648 34.68 -21.66 4.43
C SER A 648 33.15 -21.54 4.49
N GLY A 649 32.40 -22.60 4.20
CA GLY A 649 30.95 -22.60 4.24
C GLY A 649 30.40 -22.09 5.58
N GLY A 650 30.93 -22.60 6.70
CA GLY A 650 30.54 -22.14 8.04
C GLY A 650 30.94 -20.69 8.33
N GLU A 651 32.14 -20.25 7.93
CA GLU A 651 32.57 -18.85 8.05
C GLU A 651 31.67 -17.92 7.24
N ARG A 652 31.24 -18.34 6.05
CA ARG A 652 30.29 -17.58 5.22
C ARG A 652 28.93 -17.45 5.88
N SER A 653 28.36 -18.57 6.33
CA SER A 653 27.04 -18.55 6.99
C SER A 653 27.07 -17.66 8.24
N LEU A 654 28.13 -17.76 9.06
CA LEU A 654 28.30 -16.90 10.25
C LEU A 654 28.43 -15.42 9.91
N THR A 655 29.20 -15.09 8.88
CA THR A 655 29.36 -13.70 8.39
C THR A 655 28.05 -13.16 7.88
N SER A 656 27.29 -13.94 7.12
CA SER A 656 26.00 -13.58 6.59
C SER A 656 24.98 -13.34 7.69
N ILE A 657 24.91 -14.22 8.67
CA ILE A 657 24.03 -14.10 9.84
C ILE A 657 24.39 -12.84 10.62
N ALA A 658 25.67 -12.60 10.88
CA ALA A 658 26.12 -11.40 11.58
C ALA A 658 25.69 -10.12 10.86
N LEU A 659 25.80 -10.08 9.54
CA LEU A 659 25.37 -8.95 8.73
C LEU A 659 23.85 -8.76 8.75
N LEU A 660 23.09 -9.84 8.53
CA LEU A 660 21.61 -9.80 8.53
C LEU A 660 21.07 -9.35 9.89
N PHE A 661 21.70 -9.84 10.97
CA PHE A 661 21.33 -9.43 12.33
C PHE A 661 21.69 -7.97 12.61
N ALA A 662 22.86 -7.52 12.12
CA ALA A 662 23.24 -6.12 12.19
C ALA A 662 22.22 -5.21 11.49
N MET A 663 21.81 -5.59 10.30
CA MET A 663 20.76 -4.87 9.55
C MET A 663 19.44 -4.83 10.33
N SER A 664 19.02 -5.99 10.86
CA SER A 664 17.78 -6.10 11.64
C SER A 664 17.83 -5.35 12.97
N GLN A 665 19.03 -5.13 13.53
CA GLN A 665 19.20 -4.39 14.79
C GLN A 665 19.11 -2.87 14.61
N VAL A 666 19.53 -2.36 13.45
CA VAL A 666 19.53 -0.92 13.17
C VAL A 666 18.12 -0.37 12.97
N ASN A 667 17.27 -1.12 12.31
CA ASN A 667 15.87 -0.78 12.09
C ASN A 667 15.02 -2.04 12.31
N PRO A 668 14.73 -2.36 13.60
CA PRO A 668 14.16 -3.65 13.94
C PRO A 668 12.73 -3.79 13.37
N PRO A 669 12.48 -4.82 12.54
CA PRO A 669 11.13 -5.12 12.12
C PRO A 669 10.31 -5.61 13.31
N PRO A 670 8.99 -5.51 13.28
CA PRO A 670 8.13 -5.98 14.37
C PRO A 670 8.34 -7.46 14.69
N PHE A 671 8.63 -8.25 13.68
CA PHE A 671 8.98 -9.66 13.79
C PHE A 671 10.04 -10.06 12.78
N LEU A 672 10.81 -11.09 13.11
CA LEU A 672 11.82 -11.68 12.27
C LEU A 672 11.63 -13.21 12.23
N ILE A 673 11.62 -13.77 11.04
CA ILE A 673 11.47 -15.21 10.82
C ILE A 673 12.80 -15.78 10.34
N LEU A 674 13.27 -16.80 11.04
CA LEU A 674 14.55 -17.46 10.78
C LEU A 674 14.27 -18.94 10.45
N ASP A 675 14.48 -19.34 9.21
CA ASP A 675 14.22 -20.71 8.75
C ASP A 675 15.54 -21.48 8.58
N GLU A 676 15.85 -22.32 9.58
CA GLU A 676 17.04 -23.18 9.61
C GLU A 676 18.37 -22.44 9.39
N THR A 677 18.46 -21.21 9.85
CA THR A 677 19.66 -20.37 9.71
C THR A 677 20.83 -20.88 10.54
N ASP A 678 20.57 -21.69 11.54
CA ASP A 678 21.55 -22.35 12.43
C ASP A 678 21.94 -23.77 11.99
N ALA A 679 21.45 -24.26 10.86
CA ALA A 679 21.67 -25.64 10.42
C ALA A 679 23.14 -25.97 10.14
N ALA A 680 23.94 -24.97 9.77
CA ALA A 680 25.38 -25.14 9.47
C ALA A 680 26.29 -24.82 10.66
N LEU A 681 25.74 -24.54 11.84
CA LEU A 681 26.48 -24.12 13.02
C LEU A 681 26.85 -25.33 13.91
N ASP A 682 28.09 -25.34 14.39
CA ASP A 682 28.51 -26.24 15.47
C ASP A 682 27.92 -25.78 16.82
N GLU A 683 28.08 -26.58 17.84
CA GLU A 683 27.49 -26.33 19.16
C GLU A 683 28.00 -25.01 19.78
N ALA A 684 29.29 -24.69 19.63
CA ALA A 684 29.88 -23.47 20.17
C ALA A 684 29.32 -22.23 19.48
N ASN A 685 29.16 -22.26 18.16
CA ASN A 685 28.58 -21.16 17.38
C ASN A 685 27.08 -21.09 17.56
N SER A 686 26.40 -22.21 17.79
CA SER A 686 24.97 -22.24 18.11
C SER A 686 24.65 -21.53 19.43
N ARG A 687 25.52 -21.61 20.43
CA ARG A 687 25.36 -20.81 21.67
C ARG A 687 25.45 -19.32 21.40
N LYS A 688 26.48 -18.90 20.68
CA LYS A 688 26.67 -17.51 20.28
C LYS A 688 25.48 -16.98 19.45
N TYR A 689 24.98 -17.81 18.54
CA TYR A 689 23.77 -17.53 17.78
C TYR A 689 22.56 -17.37 18.69
N GLY A 690 22.38 -18.26 19.67
CA GLY A 690 21.33 -18.15 20.67
C GLY A 690 21.41 -16.84 21.48
N ASP A 691 22.60 -16.42 21.86
CA ASP A 691 22.82 -15.16 22.55
C ASP A 691 22.48 -13.94 21.67
N MET A 692 22.74 -14.05 20.36
CA MET A 692 22.33 -13.02 19.40
C MET A 692 20.81 -12.97 19.24
N LEU A 693 20.13 -14.10 19.18
CA LEU A 693 18.67 -14.18 19.15
C LEU A 693 18.05 -13.50 20.37
N GLU A 694 18.62 -13.76 21.55
CA GLU A 694 18.16 -13.13 22.79
C GLU A 694 18.31 -11.61 22.76
N ARG A 695 19.34 -11.09 22.13
CA ARG A 695 19.49 -9.64 21.91
C ARG A 695 18.46 -9.09 20.97
N LEU A 696 18.28 -9.71 19.82
CA LEU A 696 17.30 -9.30 18.81
C LEU A 696 15.86 -9.37 19.35
N SER A 697 15.57 -10.37 20.20
CA SER A 697 14.24 -10.58 20.75
C SER A 697 13.75 -9.44 21.66
N LYS A 698 14.65 -8.56 22.08
CA LYS A 698 14.30 -7.36 22.86
C LYS A 698 13.60 -6.31 22.01
N HIS A 699 13.86 -6.29 20.72
CA HIS A 699 13.35 -5.29 19.79
C HIS A 699 12.37 -5.86 18.76
N SER A 700 12.60 -7.10 18.34
CA SER A 700 11.79 -7.81 17.37
C SER A 700 11.29 -9.13 17.93
N GLN A 701 10.10 -9.51 17.57
CA GLN A 701 9.54 -10.82 17.90
C GLN A 701 10.17 -11.86 16.96
N LEU A 702 10.77 -12.90 17.52
CA LEU A 702 11.50 -13.90 16.75
C LEU A 702 10.67 -15.17 16.56
N ILE A 703 10.60 -15.64 15.34
CA ILE A 703 10.00 -16.91 14.97
C ILE A 703 11.11 -17.74 14.34
N VAL A 704 11.59 -18.76 15.04
CA VAL A 704 12.75 -19.54 14.63
C VAL A 704 12.34 -20.96 14.28
N VAL A 705 12.50 -21.31 13.03
CA VAL A 705 12.38 -22.72 12.60
C VAL A 705 13.74 -23.35 12.74
N THR A 706 13.85 -24.32 13.63
CA THR A 706 15.15 -24.96 13.92
C THR A 706 14.99 -26.40 14.37
N HIS A 707 16.07 -27.13 14.27
CA HIS A 707 16.25 -28.44 14.90
C HIS A 707 17.42 -28.43 15.90
N ASN A 708 18.03 -27.28 16.12
CA ASN A 708 19.15 -27.07 17.04
C ASN A 708 18.65 -26.87 18.48
N ARG A 709 19.18 -27.64 19.42
CA ARG A 709 18.74 -27.60 20.82
C ARG A 709 19.10 -26.31 21.53
N GLU A 710 20.24 -25.73 21.24
CA GLU A 710 20.68 -24.46 21.82
C GLU A 710 19.72 -23.33 21.41
N THR A 711 19.31 -23.32 20.15
CA THR A 711 18.32 -22.35 19.66
C THR A 711 16.93 -22.57 20.28
N MET A 712 16.51 -23.84 20.40
CA MET A 712 15.23 -24.20 21.04
C MET A 712 15.19 -23.75 22.51
N SER A 713 16.28 -23.87 23.22
CA SER A 713 16.36 -23.51 24.65
C SER A 713 16.15 -22.02 24.91
N ARG A 714 16.28 -21.16 23.89
CA ARG A 714 16.03 -19.72 23.99
C ARG A 714 14.58 -19.33 23.73
N ALA A 715 13.75 -20.29 23.32
CA ALA A 715 12.35 -20.02 23.00
C ALA A 715 11.47 -20.10 24.25
N GLY A 716 10.58 -19.13 24.39
CA GLY A 716 9.54 -19.16 25.41
C GLY A 716 8.40 -20.16 25.07
N ILE A 717 8.17 -20.38 23.76
CA ILE A 717 7.19 -21.32 23.24
C ILE A 717 7.86 -22.20 22.16
N LEU A 718 7.61 -23.48 22.23
CA LEU A 718 7.99 -24.47 21.22
C LEU A 718 6.76 -25.02 20.51
N TYR A 719 6.70 -24.85 19.20
CA TYR A 719 5.72 -25.48 18.34
C TYR A 719 6.31 -26.70 17.64
N GLY A 720 5.90 -27.88 18.07
CA GLY A 720 6.21 -29.11 17.38
C GLY A 720 5.32 -29.32 16.17
N VAL A 721 5.89 -29.38 14.98
CA VAL A 721 5.18 -29.72 13.75
C VAL A 721 5.41 -31.18 13.45
N THR A 722 4.35 -31.99 13.42
CA THR A 722 4.40 -33.41 13.14
C THR A 722 3.43 -33.76 12.02
N VAL A 723 3.64 -34.91 11.40
CA VAL A 723 2.67 -35.45 10.42
C VAL A 723 1.72 -36.36 11.16
N GLY A 724 0.43 -36.05 11.10
CA GLY A 724 -0.62 -36.88 11.69
C GLY A 724 -0.79 -38.22 10.95
N ALA A 725 -1.52 -39.15 11.56
CA ALA A 725 -1.90 -40.39 10.90
C ALA A 725 -2.71 -40.14 9.62
N ASP A 726 -3.36 -38.98 9.54
CA ASP A 726 -4.11 -38.49 8.38
C ASP A 726 -3.21 -37.88 7.28
N GLY A 727 -1.90 -37.88 7.44
CA GLY A 727 -0.94 -37.34 6.47
C GLY A 727 -0.89 -35.82 6.40
N ALA A 728 -1.63 -35.11 7.24
CA ALA A 728 -1.59 -33.66 7.36
C ALA A 728 -0.62 -33.23 8.48
N SER A 729 -0.05 -32.04 8.34
CA SER A 729 0.73 -31.42 9.42
C SER A 729 -0.18 -31.08 10.60
N LYS A 730 0.27 -31.43 11.78
CA LYS A 730 -0.35 -31.09 13.06
C LYS A 730 0.61 -30.30 13.92
N LEU A 731 0.06 -29.39 14.69
CA LEU A 731 0.80 -28.54 15.59
C LEU A 731 0.60 -29.01 17.03
N LEU A 732 1.70 -29.10 17.76
CA LEU A 732 1.75 -29.36 19.20
C LEU A 732 2.50 -28.19 19.83
N SER A 733 2.03 -27.61 20.91
CA SER A 733 2.73 -26.50 21.56
C SER A 733 3.07 -26.77 23.01
N VAL A 734 4.23 -26.28 23.46
CA VAL A 734 4.73 -26.41 24.81
C VAL A 734 5.27 -25.07 25.28
N ARG A 735 4.89 -24.59 26.45
CA ARG A 735 5.59 -23.51 27.13
C ARG A 735 6.83 -24.04 27.83
N PHE A 736 7.96 -23.44 27.54
CA PHE A 736 9.26 -23.91 28.10
C PHE A 736 9.31 -23.81 29.62
N ASP A 737 8.75 -22.73 30.20
CA ASP A 737 8.70 -22.52 31.66
C ASP A 737 7.89 -23.57 32.42
N GLU A 738 6.83 -24.07 31.83
CA GLU A 738 6.00 -25.13 32.40
C GLU A 738 6.69 -26.50 32.30
N ALA A 739 7.47 -26.73 31.21
CA ALA A 739 8.27 -27.95 31.08
C ALA A 739 9.36 -28.04 32.15
N VAL A 740 10.01 -26.95 32.47
CA VAL A 740 11.07 -26.88 33.52
C VAL A 740 10.49 -27.08 34.93
N GLN A 741 9.25 -26.59 35.19
CA GLN A 741 8.60 -26.77 36.51
C GLN A 741 8.16 -28.23 36.74
N ILE A 742 7.78 -28.96 35.71
CA ILE A 742 7.36 -30.36 35.81
C ILE A 742 8.59 -31.31 35.89
N ALA A 743 9.74 -30.84 35.38
CA ALA A 743 11.02 -31.59 35.47
C ALA A 743 11.75 -31.42 36.79
N LYS A 744 11.35 -30.54 37.66
CA LYS A 744 11.77 -30.42 39.07
C LYS A 744 10.83 -31.21 39.96
#